data_c621c42cb9d4c7d6461c9672dd647b98
#
_entry.id   c621c42cb9d4c7d6461c9672dd647b98
#
_cell.length_a   1.000
_cell.length_b   1.000
_cell.length_c   1.000
_cell.angle_alpha   90.00
_cell.angle_beta   90.00
_cell.angle_gamma   90.00
#
_symmetry.space_group_name_H-M   'P 1'
#
loop_
_entity.id
_entity.type
_entity.pdbx_description
1 polymer ?
#
loop_
_entity_poly.entity_id
_entity_poly.type
_entity_poly.pdbx_seq_one_letter_code
_entity_poly.pdbx_strand_id
1 'polypeptide(L)'
;MNINVKLSKNFTTQYNRMQEKYGEEFAELNGFSDKQLSFTDFIDNFIDTETVADASIDSSANVGNKDMRTLLNEMPKSHRKLLAFNKIYYELNKKYGFQCANEWLDAEWSRALYLHDADTSTYKPYCFAYTLERLAKEGLFFLKGFNYEPARHLTTFVDFVKEFVSYTSNLSSGACGLPDLIPYMYYFWSRDVESGYYTKDPTTYALQNIQRLIYAVNQPAVRDSIQSAFTNVNFFDTPYLIALFGGKEFPDGKPMIDELDGIMDFQKMFLEGMSDIRSKNMFTFPVSSISFIYKDGHFEDEEFAKWAIRHNMKWSDSNLFTSDSVTSLSNCCRLKSNIRDLGFFSSIGGTALRVGSVKVSTINLARIAYESKDEQDYLCRLRDRVELDLKVLDTVRHIIARDCEKGLLPNYDDGLIDLASQYNTIGIIGVYETMKAFGYTKLDEEGNTYYTSKADEFGRRIFEVINMTKEQFILDKNYKVSIEQIPGESAAGKLQKADEYLFPDKVVKDLPLYGNQFIPLGIKTTMKERIRIASLFDSYCNGGSIAHLNLDAPFNSFEQAWDMTNYIASQGLTYFAFNTKIQACKHNHGFYGSICPVCGEPVATEYTRIVGFYTPVRTWSRARKQEFEMREWENVNK
;
A
#
# COMPACT_ATOMS: atom_id res chain seq x y z
N MET A 1 -10.38 -30.67 -30.39
CA MET A 1 -9.12 -29.93 -30.36
C MET A 1 -8.69 -29.85 -28.90
N ASN A 2 -7.69 -30.66 -28.50
CA ASN A 2 -7.21 -30.57 -27.11
C ASN A 2 -6.26 -29.38 -27.00
N ILE A 3 -6.75 -28.26 -26.52
CA ILE A 3 -5.90 -27.09 -26.20
C ILE A 3 -5.30 -27.39 -24.82
N ASN A 4 -4.14 -28.00 -24.79
CA ASN A 4 -3.41 -28.22 -23.55
C ASN A 4 -2.39 -27.10 -23.34
N VAL A 5 -2.55 -26.34 -22.26
CA VAL A 5 -1.51 -25.44 -21.78
C VAL A 5 -0.30 -26.31 -21.39
N LYS A 6 0.83 -26.13 -22.09
CA LYS A 6 2.05 -26.89 -21.78
C LYS A 6 2.74 -26.28 -20.56
N LEU A 7 2.58 -26.94 -19.42
CA LEU A 7 3.33 -26.69 -18.20
C LEU A 7 4.57 -27.60 -18.15
N SER A 8 5.59 -27.21 -17.39
CA SER A 8 6.78 -28.05 -17.21
C SER A 8 6.40 -29.35 -16.48
N LYS A 9 7.00 -30.49 -16.90
CA LYS A 9 6.68 -31.81 -16.32
C LYS A 9 6.87 -31.84 -14.80
N ASN A 10 7.94 -31.26 -14.30
CA ASN A 10 8.22 -31.25 -12.86
C ASN A 10 7.19 -30.43 -12.09
N PHE A 11 6.80 -29.26 -12.61
CA PHE A 11 5.74 -28.45 -12.02
C PHE A 11 4.41 -29.20 -12.00
N THR A 12 3.99 -29.79 -13.13
CA THR A 12 2.74 -30.55 -13.21
C THR A 12 2.71 -31.69 -12.21
N THR A 13 3.82 -32.42 -12.05
CA THR A 13 3.92 -33.51 -11.06
C THR A 13 3.71 -33.00 -9.64
N GLN A 14 4.35 -31.88 -9.27
CA GLN A 14 4.21 -31.32 -7.93
C GLN A 14 2.84 -30.63 -7.73
N TYR A 15 2.31 -29.97 -8.75
CA TYR A 15 0.97 -29.40 -8.73
C TYR A 15 -0.08 -30.48 -8.39
N ASN A 16 -0.05 -31.62 -9.11
CA ASN A 16 -0.97 -32.74 -8.85
C ASN A 16 -0.80 -33.30 -7.44
N ARG A 17 0.46 -33.42 -6.98
CA ARG A 17 0.74 -33.85 -5.60
C ARG A 17 0.18 -32.88 -4.57
N MET A 18 0.24 -31.56 -4.81
CA MET A 18 -0.35 -30.57 -3.90
C MET A 18 -1.87 -30.68 -3.88
N GLN A 19 -2.49 -30.87 -5.04
CA GLN A 19 -3.93 -31.09 -5.15
C GLN A 19 -4.38 -32.36 -4.41
N GLU A 20 -3.65 -33.45 -4.55
CA GLU A 20 -3.90 -34.70 -3.80
C GLU A 20 -3.70 -34.55 -2.29
N LYS A 21 -2.66 -33.78 -1.89
CA LYS A 21 -2.32 -33.57 -0.47
C LYS A 21 -3.31 -32.68 0.26
N TYR A 22 -3.77 -31.61 -0.37
CA TYR A 22 -4.53 -30.54 0.27
C TYR A 22 -6.01 -30.49 -0.10
N GLY A 23 -6.42 -31.11 -1.21
CA GLY A 23 -7.81 -31.16 -1.65
C GLY A 23 -8.31 -29.93 -2.38
N GLU A 24 -9.61 -29.96 -2.70
CA GLU A 24 -10.28 -28.94 -3.50
C GLU A 24 -10.38 -27.58 -2.79
N GLU A 25 -10.52 -27.58 -1.46
CA GLU A 25 -10.60 -26.36 -0.65
C GLU A 25 -9.34 -25.49 -0.81
N PHE A 26 -8.17 -26.11 -0.83
CA PHE A 26 -6.91 -25.42 -1.08
C PHE A 26 -6.72 -25.03 -2.53
N ALA A 27 -7.22 -25.84 -3.49
CA ALA A 27 -7.25 -25.45 -4.88
C ALA A 27 -8.09 -24.17 -5.06
N GLU A 28 -9.26 -24.09 -4.42
CA GLU A 28 -10.12 -22.90 -4.42
C GLU A 28 -9.42 -21.67 -3.81
N LEU A 29 -8.77 -21.81 -2.63
CA LEU A 29 -8.01 -20.73 -2.00
C LEU A 29 -6.87 -20.22 -2.88
N ASN A 30 -6.31 -21.06 -3.74
CA ASN A 30 -5.24 -20.72 -4.68
C ASN A 30 -5.74 -20.15 -6.01
N GLY A 31 -7.03 -20.29 -6.31
CA GLY A 31 -7.60 -19.91 -7.59
C GLY A 31 -7.41 -20.99 -8.67
N PHE A 32 -7.26 -22.25 -8.27
CA PHE A 32 -6.96 -23.39 -9.14
C PHE A 32 -8.02 -24.50 -9.08
N SER A 33 -9.18 -24.26 -8.48
CA SER A 33 -10.29 -25.20 -8.52
C SER A 33 -10.82 -25.35 -9.96
N ASP A 34 -11.47 -26.46 -10.26
CA ASP A 34 -12.07 -26.72 -11.57
C ASP A 34 -13.04 -25.59 -11.97
N LYS A 35 -13.81 -25.06 -11.03
CA LYS A 35 -14.72 -23.91 -11.26
C LYS A 35 -13.99 -22.62 -11.65
N GLN A 36 -12.84 -22.35 -11.03
CA GLN A 36 -12.06 -21.13 -11.29
C GLN A 36 -11.24 -21.23 -12.59
N LEU A 37 -10.88 -22.44 -13.00
CA LEU A 37 -10.20 -22.73 -14.26
C LEU A 37 -11.17 -22.92 -15.43
N SER A 38 -12.46 -23.11 -15.17
CA SER A 38 -13.52 -23.13 -16.16
C SER A 38 -14.04 -21.71 -16.41
N PHE A 39 -13.92 -21.20 -17.63
CA PHE A 39 -14.43 -19.85 -17.95
C PHE A 39 -15.94 -19.75 -17.77
N THR A 40 -16.71 -20.78 -18.12
CA THR A 40 -18.16 -20.79 -17.97
C THR A 40 -18.56 -20.68 -16.50
N ASP A 41 -18.01 -21.57 -15.66
CA ASP A 41 -18.35 -21.60 -14.25
C ASP A 41 -17.86 -20.33 -13.51
N PHE A 42 -16.72 -19.76 -13.94
CA PHE A 42 -16.26 -18.48 -13.43
C PHE A 42 -17.23 -17.34 -13.77
N ILE A 43 -17.73 -17.29 -15.01
CA ILE A 43 -18.70 -16.26 -15.45
C ILE A 43 -19.98 -16.36 -14.62
N ASP A 44 -20.52 -17.58 -14.44
CA ASP A 44 -21.73 -17.80 -13.65
C ASP A 44 -21.52 -17.37 -12.20
N ASN A 45 -20.41 -17.77 -11.56
CA ASN A 45 -20.06 -17.33 -10.21
C ASN A 45 -19.88 -15.81 -10.12
N PHE A 46 -19.24 -15.19 -11.11
CA PHE A 46 -19.09 -13.73 -11.12
C PHE A 46 -20.44 -13.03 -11.19
N ILE A 47 -21.39 -13.54 -11.97
CA ILE A 47 -22.75 -12.96 -12.08
C ILE A 47 -23.49 -13.07 -10.75
N ASP A 48 -23.38 -14.21 -10.06
CA ASP A 48 -24.14 -14.53 -8.86
C ASP A 48 -23.58 -13.85 -7.59
N THR A 49 -22.28 -13.54 -7.52
CA THR A 49 -21.69 -12.88 -6.35
C THR A 49 -22.12 -11.42 -6.23
N GLU A 50 -22.17 -10.90 -5.00
CA GLU A 50 -22.54 -9.50 -4.74
C GLU A 50 -21.44 -8.53 -5.20
N THR A 51 -20.17 -8.87 -4.93
CA THR A 51 -19.02 -7.99 -5.21
C THR A 51 -17.99 -8.64 -6.11
N VAL A 52 -17.16 -7.84 -6.76
CA VAL A 52 -15.96 -8.33 -7.47
C VAL A 52 -14.99 -8.99 -6.49
N ALA A 53 -14.91 -8.48 -5.27
CA ALA A 53 -14.02 -9.00 -4.25
C ALA A 53 -14.33 -10.45 -3.83
N ASP A 54 -15.59 -10.86 -3.88
CA ASP A 54 -16.01 -12.23 -3.58
C ASP A 54 -15.82 -13.18 -4.78
N ALA A 55 -15.86 -12.65 -6.01
CA ALA A 55 -15.65 -13.43 -7.23
C ALA A 55 -14.16 -13.57 -7.62
N SER A 56 -13.32 -12.63 -7.23
CA SER A 56 -11.91 -12.58 -7.64
C SER A 56 -11.03 -13.53 -6.83
N ILE A 57 -10.07 -14.16 -7.49
CA ILE A 57 -9.06 -14.97 -6.80
C ILE A 57 -8.08 -14.13 -5.96
N ASP A 58 -7.79 -12.90 -6.39
CA ASP A 58 -6.96 -11.91 -5.69
C ASP A 58 -7.57 -10.54 -5.96
N SER A 59 -8.47 -10.12 -5.06
CA SER A 59 -9.16 -8.83 -5.18
C SER A 59 -8.28 -7.68 -4.70
N SER A 60 -8.34 -6.56 -5.41
CA SER A 60 -7.77 -5.29 -4.97
C SER A 60 -8.88 -4.38 -4.41
N ALA A 61 -8.59 -3.65 -3.34
CA ALA A 61 -9.55 -2.76 -2.69
C ALA A 61 -10.05 -1.60 -3.58
N ASN A 62 -9.36 -1.31 -4.67
CA ASN A 62 -9.72 -0.25 -5.62
C ASN A 62 -10.49 -0.74 -6.84
N VAL A 63 -10.87 -2.01 -6.92
CA VAL A 63 -11.81 -2.54 -7.90
C VAL A 63 -13.23 -2.43 -7.35
N GLY A 64 -13.92 -1.34 -7.67
CA GLY A 64 -15.24 -1.06 -7.09
C GLY A 64 -16.44 -1.37 -7.99
N ASN A 65 -16.22 -1.51 -9.31
CA ASN A 65 -17.30 -1.70 -10.26
C ASN A 65 -17.42 -3.17 -10.68
N LYS A 66 -18.63 -3.72 -10.58
CA LYS A 66 -18.98 -5.03 -11.11
C LYS A 66 -19.67 -4.83 -12.45
N ASP A 67 -18.92 -4.98 -13.54
CA ASP A 67 -19.40 -4.84 -14.91
C ASP A 67 -18.65 -5.79 -15.86
N MET A 68 -19.01 -5.78 -17.16
CA MET A 68 -18.40 -6.66 -18.15
C MET A 68 -16.87 -6.45 -18.30
N ARG A 69 -16.36 -5.25 -18.04
CA ARG A 69 -14.93 -4.96 -18.13
C ARG A 69 -14.19 -5.66 -16.98
N THR A 70 -14.74 -5.60 -15.76
CA THR A 70 -14.17 -6.30 -14.60
C THR A 70 -14.29 -7.81 -14.76
N LEU A 71 -15.41 -8.33 -15.28
CA LEU A 71 -15.53 -9.75 -15.63
C LEU A 71 -14.39 -10.22 -16.56
N LEU A 72 -14.21 -9.51 -17.69
CA LEU A 72 -13.19 -9.88 -18.68
C LEU A 72 -11.76 -9.77 -18.14
N ASN A 73 -11.51 -8.91 -17.16
CA ASN A 73 -10.21 -8.78 -16.50
C ASN A 73 -9.99 -9.88 -15.44
N GLU A 74 -11.01 -10.20 -14.65
CA GLU A 74 -10.91 -11.21 -13.57
C GLU A 74 -10.87 -12.65 -14.11
N MET A 75 -11.62 -12.95 -15.15
CA MET A 75 -11.77 -14.27 -15.72
C MET A 75 -10.43 -14.99 -16.04
N PRO A 76 -9.41 -14.36 -16.66
CA PRO A 76 -8.14 -15.02 -16.96
C PRO A 76 -7.15 -15.07 -15.80
N LYS A 77 -7.45 -14.51 -14.62
CA LYS A 77 -6.49 -14.41 -13.50
C LYS A 77 -5.98 -15.77 -13.04
N SER A 78 -6.86 -16.76 -12.89
CA SER A 78 -6.47 -18.12 -12.49
C SER A 78 -5.46 -18.73 -13.46
N HIS A 79 -5.71 -18.60 -14.75
CA HIS A 79 -4.80 -19.12 -15.78
C HIS A 79 -3.46 -18.36 -15.80
N ARG A 80 -3.48 -17.03 -15.71
CA ARG A 80 -2.24 -16.23 -15.62
C ARG A 80 -1.43 -16.61 -14.38
N LYS A 81 -2.09 -16.81 -13.23
CA LYS A 81 -1.44 -17.22 -11.99
C LYS A 81 -0.81 -18.62 -12.11
N LEU A 82 -1.50 -19.56 -12.73
CA LEU A 82 -0.96 -20.90 -12.98
C LEU A 82 0.30 -20.87 -13.85
N LEU A 83 0.30 -20.04 -14.90
CA LEU A 83 1.47 -19.84 -15.76
C LEU A 83 2.62 -19.16 -15.01
N ALA A 84 2.32 -18.17 -14.17
CA ALA A 84 3.31 -17.51 -13.33
C ALA A 84 3.95 -18.48 -12.32
N PHE A 85 3.14 -19.31 -11.66
CA PHE A 85 3.64 -20.34 -10.73
C PHE A 85 4.56 -21.35 -11.44
N ASN A 86 4.16 -21.82 -12.62
CA ASN A 86 5.03 -22.69 -13.42
C ASN A 86 6.36 -22.01 -13.79
N LYS A 87 6.34 -20.71 -14.12
CA LYS A 87 7.54 -19.94 -14.46
C LYS A 87 8.44 -19.74 -13.25
N ILE A 88 7.88 -19.34 -12.11
CA ILE A 88 8.64 -19.16 -10.85
C ILE A 88 9.25 -20.49 -10.42
N TYR A 89 8.46 -21.58 -10.43
CA TYR A 89 8.92 -22.91 -10.08
C TYR A 89 10.12 -23.34 -10.94
N TYR A 90 10.03 -23.11 -12.25
CA TYR A 90 11.12 -23.45 -13.18
C TYR A 90 12.41 -22.65 -12.88
N GLU A 91 12.31 -21.34 -12.70
CA GLU A 91 13.48 -20.51 -12.42
C GLU A 91 14.04 -20.77 -11.01
N LEU A 92 13.20 -21.00 -10.02
CA LEU A 92 13.58 -21.35 -8.67
C LEU A 92 14.33 -22.68 -8.63
N ASN A 93 13.81 -23.71 -9.34
CA ASN A 93 14.48 -24.99 -9.49
C ASN A 93 15.86 -24.84 -10.16
N LYS A 94 15.96 -24.02 -11.19
CA LYS A 94 17.21 -23.76 -11.90
C LYS A 94 18.24 -23.06 -11.00
N LYS A 95 17.82 -22.14 -10.15
CA LYS A 95 18.70 -21.29 -9.36
C LYS A 95 19.04 -21.90 -7.99
N TYR A 96 18.08 -22.51 -7.31
CA TYR A 96 18.18 -23.00 -5.93
C TYR A 96 17.91 -24.50 -5.77
N GLY A 97 17.62 -25.20 -6.87
CA GLY A 97 17.43 -26.64 -6.88
C GLY A 97 15.99 -27.09 -6.68
N PHE A 98 15.76 -28.36 -6.98
CA PHE A 98 14.45 -29.00 -7.03
C PHE A 98 13.74 -29.01 -5.67
N GLN A 99 14.48 -29.22 -4.58
CA GLN A 99 13.91 -29.24 -3.25
C GLN A 99 13.32 -27.87 -2.89
N CYS A 100 14.08 -26.78 -3.09
CA CYS A 100 13.62 -25.41 -2.82
C CYS A 100 12.35 -25.06 -3.62
N ALA A 101 12.29 -25.45 -4.89
CA ALA A 101 11.09 -25.21 -5.71
C ALA A 101 9.85 -25.96 -5.20
N ASN A 102 10.04 -27.20 -4.70
CA ASN A 102 8.96 -27.98 -4.09
C ASN A 102 8.50 -27.41 -2.75
N GLU A 103 9.44 -27.00 -1.90
CA GLU A 103 9.15 -26.36 -0.61
C GLU A 103 8.37 -25.07 -0.80
N TRP A 104 8.76 -24.25 -1.79
CA TRP A 104 7.99 -23.05 -2.12
C TRP A 104 6.57 -23.37 -2.57
N LEU A 105 6.41 -24.32 -3.50
CA LEU A 105 5.09 -24.65 -4.01
C LEU A 105 4.17 -25.19 -2.90
N ASP A 106 4.72 -26.01 -1.98
CA ASP A 106 3.99 -26.50 -0.81
C ASP A 106 3.61 -25.36 0.15
N ALA A 107 4.55 -24.45 0.43
CA ALA A 107 4.30 -23.28 1.30
C ALA A 107 3.28 -22.32 0.70
N GLU A 108 3.34 -22.06 -0.60
CA GLU A 108 2.39 -21.21 -1.30
C GLU A 108 1.01 -21.87 -1.39
N TRP A 109 0.96 -23.18 -1.70
CA TRP A 109 -0.29 -23.92 -1.79
C TRP A 109 -1.00 -24.02 -0.44
N SER A 110 -0.27 -24.32 0.62
CA SER A 110 -0.79 -24.39 1.98
C SER A 110 -1.08 -23.04 2.62
N ARG A 111 -0.75 -21.92 1.96
CA ARG A 111 -0.86 -20.57 2.49
C ARG A 111 0.04 -20.28 3.71
N ALA A 112 1.16 -20.95 3.79
CA ALA A 112 2.23 -20.59 4.72
C ALA A 112 3.05 -19.38 4.20
N LEU A 113 3.10 -19.21 2.87
CA LEU A 113 3.54 -18.02 2.14
C LEU A 113 2.43 -17.54 1.21
N TYR A 114 2.48 -16.27 0.85
CA TYR A 114 1.54 -15.66 -0.10
C TYR A 114 2.28 -14.66 -1.00
N LEU A 115 2.45 -15.04 -2.26
CA LEU A 115 3.05 -14.19 -3.27
C LEU A 115 1.96 -13.29 -3.88
N HIS A 116 2.01 -11.98 -3.58
CA HIS A 116 0.99 -11.03 -4.01
C HIS A 116 0.94 -10.87 -5.53
N ASP A 117 -0.27 -10.76 -6.09
CA ASP A 117 -0.53 -10.49 -7.51
C ASP A 117 0.36 -11.29 -8.46
N ALA A 118 0.51 -12.61 -8.19
CA ALA A 118 1.42 -13.45 -8.93
C ALA A 118 1.08 -13.55 -10.43
N ASP A 119 -0.20 -13.33 -10.78
CA ASP A 119 -0.69 -13.33 -12.16
C ASP A 119 -0.12 -12.17 -13.01
N THR A 120 0.21 -11.05 -12.40
CA THR A 120 0.74 -9.84 -13.06
C THR A 120 2.13 -9.48 -12.60
N SER A 121 2.37 -9.39 -11.28
CA SER A 121 3.62 -8.90 -10.71
C SER A 121 4.79 -9.90 -10.74
N THR A 122 4.63 -11.03 -11.41
CA THR A 122 5.74 -11.91 -11.81
C THR A 122 6.49 -11.36 -13.03
N TYR A 123 5.82 -10.54 -13.84
CA TYR A 123 6.34 -10.04 -15.12
C TYR A 123 6.48 -8.51 -15.16
N LYS A 124 5.87 -7.79 -14.25
CA LYS A 124 6.04 -6.35 -14.08
C LYS A 124 6.20 -6.00 -12.62
N PRO A 125 6.98 -4.98 -12.28
CA PRO A 125 7.30 -4.64 -10.89
C PRO A 125 6.08 -4.12 -10.13
N TYR A 126 6.21 -3.99 -8.78
CA TYR A 126 5.06 -3.78 -7.91
C TYR A 126 4.71 -2.30 -7.71
N CYS A 127 5.40 -1.57 -6.83
CA CYS A 127 5.06 -0.20 -6.44
C CYS A 127 6.23 0.76 -6.64
N PHE A 128 5.94 2.02 -7.04
CA PHE A 128 6.96 3.04 -7.28
C PHE A 128 6.55 4.41 -6.81
N ALA A 129 7.57 5.22 -6.48
CA ALA A 129 7.50 6.67 -6.44
C ALA A 129 8.30 7.22 -7.62
N TYR A 130 7.68 8.06 -8.43
CA TYR A 130 8.26 8.69 -9.61
C TYR A 130 8.57 10.17 -9.35
N THR A 131 9.57 10.70 -10.05
CA THR A 131 9.76 12.15 -10.16
C THR A 131 9.11 12.68 -11.42
N LEU A 132 8.48 13.83 -11.32
CA LEU A 132 7.90 14.56 -12.44
C LEU A 132 8.88 15.59 -13.06
N GLU A 133 10.12 15.65 -12.57
CA GLU A 133 11.11 16.63 -13.02
C GLU A 133 11.29 16.59 -14.54
N ARG A 134 11.50 15.40 -15.09
CA ARG A 134 11.69 15.24 -16.52
C ARG A 134 10.42 15.56 -17.31
N LEU A 135 9.25 15.20 -16.77
CA LEU A 135 7.96 15.55 -17.39
C LEU A 135 7.76 17.07 -17.48
N ALA A 136 8.15 17.79 -16.42
CA ALA A 136 8.07 19.25 -16.40
C ALA A 136 9.04 19.94 -17.35
N LYS A 137 10.26 19.37 -17.53
CA LYS A 137 11.33 19.94 -18.37
C LYS A 137 11.25 19.55 -19.84
N GLU A 138 10.81 18.33 -20.14
CA GLU A 138 10.86 17.74 -21.50
C GLU A 138 9.47 17.45 -22.11
N GLY A 139 8.40 17.45 -21.29
CA GLY A 139 7.06 17.05 -21.73
C GLY A 139 6.86 15.53 -21.75
N LEU A 140 6.07 15.02 -22.70
CA LEU A 140 5.68 13.61 -22.80
C LEU A 140 6.77 12.72 -23.43
N PHE A 141 7.98 12.76 -22.91
CA PHE A 141 9.19 12.10 -23.42
C PHE A 141 9.06 10.59 -23.61
N PHE A 142 8.15 9.94 -22.88
CA PHE A 142 7.90 8.49 -22.95
C PHE A 142 7.03 8.08 -24.14
N LEU A 143 6.38 9.03 -24.83
CA LEU A 143 5.60 8.75 -26.04
C LEU A 143 6.52 8.80 -27.28
N LYS A 144 7.22 7.70 -27.54
CA LYS A 144 8.17 7.58 -28.63
C LYS A 144 7.52 7.80 -30.01
N GLY A 145 8.17 8.51 -30.89
CA GLY A 145 7.68 8.81 -32.24
C GLY A 145 6.82 10.07 -32.36
N PHE A 146 6.60 10.78 -31.26
CA PHE A 146 5.96 12.09 -31.25
C PHE A 146 6.95 13.15 -30.79
N ASN A 147 6.83 14.35 -31.34
CA ASN A 147 7.56 15.52 -30.87
C ASN A 147 6.65 16.27 -29.89
N TYR A 148 6.99 16.26 -28.61
CA TYR A 148 6.30 17.02 -27.59
C TYR A 148 7.20 18.15 -27.09
N GLU A 149 6.62 19.34 -26.97
CA GLU A 149 7.25 20.42 -26.22
C GLU A 149 6.87 20.31 -24.74
N PRO A 150 7.70 20.89 -23.84
CA PRO A 150 7.33 21.06 -22.43
C PRO A 150 6.00 21.79 -22.27
N ALA A 151 5.30 21.50 -21.17
CA ALA A 151 4.11 22.27 -20.82
C ALA A 151 4.49 23.75 -20.59
N ARG A 152 3.62 24.65 -21.00
CA ARG A 152 3.78 26.10 -20.76
C ARG A 152 2.84 26.61 -19.68
N HIS A 153 1.76 25.88 -19.41
CA HIS A 153 0.66 26.28 -18.53
C HIS A 153 0.27 25.14 -17.60
N LEU A 154 -0.27 25.47 -16.42
CA LEU A 154 -0.74 24.50 -15.43
C LEU A 154 -1.71 23.49 -16.05
N THR A 155 -2.65 23.94 -16.86
CA THR A 155 -3.65 23.06 -17.50
C THR A 155 -2.99 21.98 -18.36
N THR A 156 -2.00 22.34 -19.17
CA THR A 156 -1.25 21.42 -20.01
C THR A 156 -0.39 20.49 -19.16
N PHE A 157 0.26 21.00 -18.11
CA PHE A 157 1.03 20.17 -17.20
C PHE A 157 0.17 19.12 -16.50
N VAL A 158 -1.01 19.50 -16.03
CA VAL A 158 -1.97 18.56 -15.43
C VAL A 158 -2.40 17.47 -16.42
N ASP A 159 -2.58 17.80 -17.70
CA ASP A 159 -2.84 16.79 -18.73
C ASP A 159 -1.64 15.86 -18.90
N PHE A 160 -0.41 16.38 -18.92
CA PHE A 160 0.79 15.55 -19.00
C PHE A 160 0.94 14.62 -17.78
N VAL A 161 0.61 15.10 -16.58
CA VAL A 161 0.60 14.26 -15.37
C VAL A 161 -0.44 13.13 -15.50
N LYS A 162 -1.62 13.41 -16.05
CA LYS A 162 -2.65 12.38 -16.31
C LYS A 162 -2.15 11.30 -17.26
N GLU A 163 -1.53 11.69 -18.38
CA GLU A 163 -0.95 10.74 -19.34
C GLU A 163 0.22 9.95 -18.72
N PHE A 164 1.06 10.61 -17.93
CA PHE A 164 2.14 9.97 -17.20
C PHE A 164 1.64 8.93 -16.18
N VAL A 165 0.60 9.26 -15.42
CA VAL A 165 -0.05 8.33 -14.46
C VAL A 165 -0.67 7.16 -15.21
N SER A 166 -1.36 7.41 -16.32
CA SER A 166 -1.91 6.35 -17.17
C SER A 166 -0.81 5.41 -17.66
N TYR A 167 0.28 5.96 -18.19
CA TYR A 167 1.41 5.19 -18.68
C TYR A 167 2.07 4.35 -17.56
N THR A 168 2.48 4.99 -16.48
CA THR A 168 3.25 4.33 -15.41
C THR A 168 2.42 3.33 -14.60
N SER A 169 1.14 3.61 -14.36
CA SER A 169 0.25 2.68 -13.63
C SER A 169 -0.05 1.39 -14.41
N ASN A 170 0.07 1.40 -15.74
CA ASN A 170 -0.06 0.20 -16.56
C ASN A 170 1.24 -0.63 -16.60
N LEU A 171 2.38 -0.04 -16.26
CA LEU A 171 3.68 -0.71 -16.19
C LEU A 171 4.04 -1.27 -14.80
N SER A 172 3.18 -1.08 -13.82
CA SER A 172 3.33 -1.59 -12.46
C SER A 172 2.08 -2.34 -11.98
N SER A 173 2.22 -3.22 -10.99
CA SER A 173 1.08 -3.93 -10.40
C SER A 173 0.46 -3.20 -9.20
N GLY A 174 1.19 -2.28 -8.59
CA GLY A 174 0.79 -1.53 -7.39
C GLY A 174 0.69 -0.01 -7.61
N ALA A 175 1.17 0.74 -6.65
CA ALA A 175 1.00 2.19 -6.59
C ALA A 175 1.99 2.97 -7.47
N CYS A 176 1.55 4.17 -7.85
CA CYS A 176 2.30 5.20 -8.56
C CYS A 176 2.34 6.47 -7.68
N GLY A 177 3.38 6.61 -6.85
CA GLY A 177 3.57 7.79 -6.01
C GLY A 177 4.14 8.97 -6.81
N LEU A 178 3.68 10.17 -6.50
CA LEU A 178 4.09 11.43 -7.13
C LEU A 178 4.52 12.45 -6.05
N PRO A 179 5.66 12.22 -5.36
CA PRO A 179 6.03 13.02 -4.20
C PRO A 179 6.40 14.48 -4.53
N ASP A 180 6.79 14.77 -5.76
CA ASP A 180 7.13 16.13 -6.23
C ASP A 180 6.04 16.80 -7.10
N LEU A 181 4.82 16.26 -7.08
CA LEU A 181 3.69 16.82 -7.84
C LEU A 181 3.42 18.28 -7.46
N ILE A 182 3.41 18.57 -6.16
CA ILE A 182 3.03 19.90 -5.64
C ILE A 182 4.01 21.00 -6.08
N PRO A 183 5.34 20.85 -5.94
CA PRO A 183 6.29 21.86 -6.43
C PRO A 183 6.14 22.17 -7.92
N TYR A 184 5.93 21.15 -8.77
CA TYR A 184 5.77 21.38 -10.20
C TYR A 184 4.41 21.96 -10.58
N MET A 185 3.32 21.59 -9.89
CA MET A 185 2.02 22.26 -10.09
C MET A 185 2.08 23.72 -9.64
N TYR A 186 2.73 24.01 -8.51
CA TYR A 186 2.99 25.39 -8.07
C TYR A 186 3.75 26.18 -9.12
N TYR A 187 4.82 25.64 -9.66
CA TYR A 187 5.62 26.29 -10.70
C TYR A 187 4.75 26.76 -11.88
N PHE A 188 3.99 25.89 -12.49
CA PHE A 188 3.15 26.26 -13.63
C PHE A 188 2.03 27.22 -13.24
N TRP A 189 1.45 27.04 -12.07
CA TRP A 189 0.42 27.95 -11.57
C TRP A 189 0.96 29.36 -11.32
N SER A 190 2.08 29.50 -10.63
CA SER A 190 2.68 30.80 -10.32
C SER A 190 3.08 31.55 -11.58
N ARG A 191 3.68 30.86 -12.56
CA ARG A 191 4.06 31.47 -13.86
C ARG A 191 2.85 31.91 -14.68
N ASP A 192 1.76 31.15 -14.65
CA ASP A 192 0.50 31.54 -15.29
C ASP A 192 -0.11 32.79 -14.66
N VAL A 193 -0.01 32.92 -13.34
CA VAL A 193 -0.49 34.09 -12.61
C VAL A 193 0.40 35.31 -12.89
N GLU A 194 1.71 35.16 -12.74
CA GLU A 194 2.70 36.23 -12.98
C GLU A 194 2.65 36.78 -14.41
N SER A 195 2.48 35.91 -15.41
CA SER A 195 2.41 36.31 -16.82
C SER A 195 1.08 36.92 -17.23
N GLY A 196 0.08 36.86 -16.36
CA GLY A 196 -1.29 37.27 -16.68
C GLY A 196 -2.00 36.38 -17.69
N TYR A 197 -1.53 35.13 -17.88
CA TYR A 197 -2.21 34.15 -18.73
C TYR A 197 -3.62 33.85 -18.22
N TYR A 198 -3.76 33.75 -16.91
CA TYR A 198 -5.08 33.62 -16.28
C TYR A 198 -5.40 34.90 -15.51
N THR A 199 -6.38 35.64 -16.01
CA THR A 199 -6.73 36.99 -15.53
C THR A 199 -7.86 37.01 -14.50
N LYS A 200 -8.51 35.85 -14.25
CA LYS A 200 -9.54 35.72 -13.23
C LYS A 200 -8.93 35.36 -11.89
N ASP A 201 -9.73 34.83 -10.96
CA ASP A 201 -9.28 34.42 -9.64
C ASP A 201 -8.24 33.25 -9.72
N PRO A 202 -6.97 33.48 -9.32
CA PRO A 202 -5.90 32.47 -9.36
C PRO A 202 -6.23 31.22 -8.55
N THR A 203 -6.92 31.37 -7.41
CA THR A 203 -7.32 30.26 -6.55
C THR A 203 -8.31 29.34 -7.27
N THR A 204 -9.32 29.90 -7.91
CA THR A 204 -10.27 29.14 -8.73
C THR A 204 -9.57 28.39 -9.85
N TYR A 205 -8.55 28.97 -10.46
CA TYR A 205 -7.76 28.31 -11.51
C TYR A 205 -7.00 27.10 -10.97
N ALA A 206 -6.33 27.23 -9.83
CA ALA A 206 -5.67 26.11 -9.17
C ALA A 206 -6.67 25.00 -8.82
N LEU A 207 -7.77 25.34 -8.13
CA LEU A 207 -8.78 24.39 -7.68
C LEU A 207 -9.44 23.60 -8.83
N GLN A 208 -9.71 24.23 -9.98
CA GLN A 208 -10.23 23.56 -11.17
C GLN A 208 -9.23 22.52 -11.72
N ASN A 209 -7.93 22.84 -11.72
CA ASN A 209 -6.89 21.91 -12.18
C ASN A 209 -6.64 20.77 -11.19
N ILE A 210 -6.72 21.03 -9.89
CA ILE A 210 -6.68 20.00 -8.85
C ILE A 210 -7.88 19.04 -9.01
N GLN A 211 -9.08 19.56 -9.18
CA GLN A 211 -10.29 18.76 -9.44
C GLN A 211 -10.15 17.90 -10.70
N ARG A 212 -9.63 18.46 -11.78
CA ARG A 212 -9.38 17.78 -13.04
C ARG A 212 -8.43 16.59 -12.86
N LEU A 213 -7.36 16.77 -12.10
CA LEU A 213 -6.42 15.70 -11.78
C LEU A 213 -7.08 14.60 -10.95
N ILE A 214 -7.75 14.97 -9.85
CA ILE A 214 -8.43 14.01 -8.96
C ILE A 214 -9.45 13.17 -9.73
N TYR A 215 -10.28 13.79 -10.58
CA TYR A 215 -11.26 13.06 -11.37
C TYR A 215 -10.61 12.12 -12.39
N ALA A 216 -9.49 12.53 -12.99
CA ALA A 216 -8.78 11.70 -13.94
C ALA A 216 -8.20 10.43 -13.29
N VAL A 217 -7.50 10.55 -12.16
CA VAL A 217 -6.86 9.39 -11.50
C VAL A 217 -7.87 8.42 -10.87
N ASN A 218 -9.11 8.88 -10.62
CA ASN A 218 -10.20 8.04 -10.14
C ASN A 218 -11.02 7.36 -11.24
N GLN A 219 -10.69 7.59 -12.53
CA GLN A 219 -11.37 6.89 -13.62
C GLN A 219 -10.98 5.41 -13.65
N PRO A 220 -11.97 4.47 -13.63
CA PRO A 220 -11.67 3.03 -13.62
C PRO A 220 -10.99 2.51 -14.90
N ALA A 221 -10.97 3.31 -15.97
CA ALA A 221 -10.38 2.94 -17.25
C ALA A 221 -8.93 3.38 -17.42
N VAL A 222 -8.34 4.08 -16.43
CA VAL A 222 -6.97 4.58 -16.52
C VAL A 222 -5.95 3.46 -16.50
N ARG A 223 -6.27 2.37 -15.80
CA ARG A 223 -5.40 1.22 -15.61
C ARG A 223 -5.95 -0.03 -16.29
N ASP A 224 -5.06 -0.85 -16.86
CA ASP A 224 -5.36 -2.09 -17.59
C ASP A 224 -6.21 -3.11 -16.81
N SER A 225 -6.10 -3.12 -15.50
CA SER A 225 -6.87 -3.99 -14.59
C SER A 225 -8.26 -3.43 -14.22
N ILE A 226 -8.77 -2.46 -14.97
CA ILE A 226 -10.06 -1.80 -14.73
C ILE A 226 -10.14 -1.22 -13.32
N GLN A 227 -9.07 -0.57 -12.92
CA GLN A 227 -8.91 0.09 -11.64
C GLN A 227 -8.64 1.58 -11.84
N SER A 228 -8.96 2.36 -10.85
CA SER A 228 -8.42 3.72 -10.71
C SER A 228 -6.91 3.64 -10.52
N ALA A 229 -6.18 4.64 -10.96
CA ALA A 229 -4.74 4.70 -10.75
C ALA A 229 -4.44 4.90 -9.26
N PHE A 230 -3.78 3.94 -8.64
CA PHE A 230 -3.36 4.03 -7.26
C PHE A 230 -2.24 5.06 -7.12
N THR A 231 -2.61 6.32 -6.93
CA THR A 231 -1.71 7.45 -6.79
C THR A 231 -1.57 7.89 -5.34
N ASN A 232 -0.37 8.38 -5.00
CA ASN A 232 -0.08 9.03 -3.71
C ASN A 232 0.58 10.39 -3.96
N VAL A 233 0.21 11.39 -3.17
CA VAL A 233 0.79 12.73 -3.16
C VAL A 233 1.26 13.03 -1.75
N ASN A 234 2.46 13.61 -1.65
CA ASN A 234 3.08 13.96 -0.40
C ASN A 234 3.02 15.48 -0.16
N PHE A 235 2.86 15.83 1.10
CA PHE A 235 2.89 17.18 1.62
C PHE A 235 3.96 17.25 2.73
N PHE A 236 4.70 18.31 2.79
CA PHE A 236 5.92 18.40 3.55
C PHE A 236 5.98 19.64 4.42
N ASP A 237 6.51 19.50 5.62
CA ASP A 237 6.94 20.66 6.42
C ASP A 237 8.19 21.32 5.80
N THR A 238 8.55 22.48 6.32
CA THR A 238 9.69 23.28 5.83
C THR A 238 11.00 22.49 5.82
N PRO A 239 11.39 21.72 6.86
CA PRO A 239 12.61 20.92 6.85
C PRO A 239 12.65 19.88 5.71
N TYR A 240 11.54 19.20 5.44
CA TYR A 240 11.45 18.28 4.31
C TYR A 240 11.52 18.99 2.96
N LEU A 241 10.83 20.14 2.79
CA LEU A 241 10.89 20.92 1.55
C LEU A 241 12.33 21.34 1.24
N ILE A 242 13.07 21.83 2.24
CA ILE A 242 14.48 22.20 2.08
C ILE A 242 15.31 20.97 1.69
N ALA A 243 15.14 19.86 2.38
CA ALA A 243 15.95 18.66 2.15
C ALA A 243 15.71 18.01 0.78
N LEU A 244 14.47 18.02 0.28
CA LEU A 244 14.09 17.37 -0.96
C LEU A 244 14.25 18.27 -2.19
N PHE A 245 14.02 19.57 -2.03
CA PHE A 245 13.90 20.51 -3.14
C PHE A 245 14.87 21.70 -3.05
N GLY A 246 15.47 21.96 -1.91
CA GLY A 246 16.36 23.12 -1.72
C GLY A 246 17.59 23.16 -2.66
N GLY A 247 18.03 22.00 -3.16
CA GLY A 247 19.10 21.90 -4.14
C GLY A 247 18.64 21.75 -5.58
N LYS A 248 17.32 21.92 -5.86
CA LYS A 248 16.74 21.76 -7.19
C LYS A 248 16.37 23.10 -7.84
N GLU A 249 16.19 23.03 -9.15
CA GLU A 249 15.76 24.16 -9.98
C GLU A 249 14.46 23.81 -10.71
N PHE A 250 13.60 24.81 -10.86
CA PHE A 250 12.44 24.75 -11.73
C PHE A 250 12.84 24.68 -13.22
N PRO A 251 11.92 24.33 -14.14
CA PRO A 251 12.21 24.29 -15.58
C PRO A 251 12.78 25.58 -16.17
N ASP A 252 12.50 26.74 -15.57
CA ASP A 252 13.03 28.06 -15.96
C ASP A 252 14.40 28.39 -15.36
N GLY A 253 14.99 27.47 -14.59
CA GLY A 253 16.29 27.62 -13.94
C GLY A 253 16.26 28.40 -12.60
N LYS A 254 15.11 28.82 -12.12
CA LYS A 254 15.00 29.45 -10.78
C LYS A 254 15.19 28.38 -9.70
N PRO A 255 15.99 28.65 -8.64
CA PRO A 255 16.14 27.74 -7.52
C PRO A 255 14.81 27.55 -6.78
N MET A 256 14.46 26.30 -6.47
CA MET A 256 13.22 26.00 -5.70
C MET A 256 13.29 26.53 -4.27
N ILE A 257 14.51 26.68 -3.71
CA ILE A 257 14.72 27.21 -2.36
C ILE A 257 14.19 28.64 -2.21
N ASP A 258 14.20 29.43 -3.28
CA ASP A 258 13.76 30.81 -3.27
C ASP A 258 12.22 30.96 -3.28
N GLU A 259 11.49 29.88 -3.52
CA GLU A 259 10.03 29.88 -3.66
C GLU A 259 9.33 28.88 -2.69
N LEU A 260 10.00 28.46 -1.60
CA LEU A 260 9.44 27.45 -0.66
C LEU A 260 8.15 27.93 0.01
N ASP A 261 8.02 29.21 0.34
CA ASP A 261 6.78 29.76 0.92
C ASP A 261 5.60 29.63 -0.04
N GLY A 262 5.83 29.88 -1.33
CA GLY A 262 4.81 29.69 -2.36
C GLY A 262 4.43 28.23 -2.55
N ILE A 263 5.40 27.31 -2.51
CA ILE A 263 5.13 25.86 -2.51
C ILE A 263 4.32 25.46 -1.29
N MET A 264 4.67 25.98 -0.11
CA MET A 264 3.93 25.72 1.15
C MET A 264 2.48 26.19 1.05
N ASP A 265 2.23 27.37 0.56
CA ASP A 265 0.86 27.91 0.40
C ASP A 265 0.07 27.12 -0.66
N PHE A 266 0.71 26.68 -1.72
CA PHE A 266 0.07 25.83 -2.72
C PHE A 266 -0.26 24.44 -2.17
N GLN A 267 0.57 23.87 -1.29
CA GLN A 267 0.26 22.61 -0.56
C GLN A 267 -1.05 22.75 0.24
N LYS A 268 -1.16 23.85 1.00
CA LYS A 268 -2.37 24.13 1.78
C LYS A 268 -3.59 24.26 0.87
N MET A 269 -3.47 25.01 -0.23
CA MET A 269 -4.54 25.17 -1.22
C MET A 269 -4.94 23.82 -1.86
N PHE A 270 -3.99 22.94 -2.14
CA PHE A 270 -4.26 21.62 -2.69
C PHE A 270 -5.06 20.75 -1.72
N LEU A 271 -4.67 20.69 -0.45
CA LEU A 271 -5.37 19.97 0.61
C LEU A 271 -6.79 20.51 0.84
N GLU A 272 -6.97 21.83 0.87
CA GLU A 272 -8.29 22.46 0.96
C GLU A 272 -9.16 22.10 -0.26
N GLY A 273 -8.58 22.11 -1.45
CA GLY A 273 -9.25 21.68 -2.67
C GLY A 273 -9.71 20.22 -2.63
N MET A 274 -8.86 19.31 -2.13
CA MET A 274 -9.24 17.90 -1.90
C MET A 274 -10.42 17.81 -0.93
N SER A 275 -10.38 18.54 0.16
CA SER A 275 -11.42 18.57 1.19
C SER A 275 -12.77 19.07 0.63
N ASP A 276 -12.76 20.11 -0.20
CA ASP A 276 -13.97 20.64 -0.85
C ASP A 276 -14.55 19.67 -1.89
N ILE A 277 -13.70 18.99 -2.64
CA ILE A 277 -14.14 17.97 -3.59
C ILE A 277 -14.79 16.81 -2.84
N ARG A 278 -14.23 16.36 -1.71
CA ARG A 278 -14.74 15.24 -0.92
C ARG A 278 -16.15 15.48 -0.39
N SER A 279 -16.49 16.70 -0.02
CA SER A 279 -17.85 17.07 0.38
C SER A 279 -18.89 16.92 -0.75
N LYS A 280 -18.45 17.07 -2.00
CA LYS A 280 -19.30 17.00 -3.20
C LYS A 280 -19.26 15.63 -3.85
N ASN A 281 -18.10 14.96 -3.81
CA ASN A 281 -17.86 13.65 -4.43
C ASN A 281 -16.80 12.91 -3.64
N MET A 282 -17.18 11.81 -2.99
CA MET A 282 -16.21 10.91 -2.37
C MET A 282 -15.30 10.30 -3.44
N PHE A 283 -14.01 10.27 -3.16
CA PHE A 283 -12.98 9.69 -4.02
C PHE A 283 -11.93 8.95 -3.19
N THR A 284 -11.22 8.03 -3.83
CA THR A 284 -10.16 7.22 -3.19
C THR A 284 -8.77 7.82 -3.41
N PHE A 285 -8.47 8.28 -4.62
CA PHE A 285 -7.14 8.76 -5.02
C PHE A 285 -7.11 10.25 -5.38
N PRO A 286 -5.99 10.92 -5.20
CA PRO A 286 -4.75 10.44 -4.61
C PRO A 286 -4.84 10.23 -3.11
N VAL A 287 -4.02 9.30 -2.59
CA VAL A 287 -3.76 9.20 -1.15
C VAL A 287 -2.90 10.37 -0.74
N SER A 288 -3.27 11.05 0.33
CA SER A 288 -2.46 12.15 0.91
C SER A 288 -1.64 11.65 2.10
N SER A 289 -0.34 11.98 2.08
CA SER A 289 0.57 11.73 3.20
C SER A 289 1.25 13.04 3.58
N ILE A 290 1.11 13.45 4.83
CA ILE A 290 1.72 14.68 5.36
C ILE A 290 2.90 14.28 6.22
N SER A 291 4.09 14.79 5.90
CA SER A 291 5.34 14.45 6.58
C SER A 291 5.83 15.61 7.43
N PHE A 292 6.22 15.28 8.67
CA PHE A 292 6.70 16.22 9.67
C PHE A 292 8.01 15.75 10.28
N ILE A 293 8.90 16.68 10.60
CA ILE A 293 10.01 16.45 11.53
C ILE A 293 9.53 16.68 12.94
N TYR A 294 9.62 15.59 13.75
CA TYR A 294 9.37 15.64 15.19
C TYR A 294 10.64 15.23 15.94
N LYS A 295 11.23 16.15 16.65
CA LYS A 295 12.50 15.97 17.31
C LYS A 295 12.50 16.69 18.66
N ASP A 296 13.21 16.13 19.64
CA ASP A 296 13.36 16.71 20.98
C ASP A 296 12.01 17.10 21.63
N GLY A 297 10.93 16.36 21.34
CA GLY A 297 9.62 16.53 21.92
C GLY A 297 8.74 17.59 21.25
N HIS A 298 9.11 18.10 20.08
CA HIS A 298 8.31 19.09 19.33
C HIS A 298 8.42 18.93 17.82
N PHE A 299 7.47 19.48 17.07
CA PHE A 299 7.54 19.62 15.62
C PHE A 299 8.47 20.77 15.25
N GLU A 300 9.43 20.57 14.35
CA GLU A 300 10.36 21.62 13.92
C GLU A 300 9.62 22.77 13.20
N ASP A 301 8.61 22.44 12.37
CA ASP A 301 7.69 23.41 11.76
C ASP A 301 6.33 23.31 12.47
N GLU A 302 6.24 23.88 13.66
CA GLU A 302 5.03 23.81 14.49
C GLU A 302 3.84 24.51 13.84
N GLU A 303 4.07 25.58 13.08
CA GLU A 303 2.99 26.32 12.40
C GLU A 303 2.32 25.48 11.33
N PHE A 304 3.09 24.86 10.45
CA PHE A 304 2.55 23.95 9.44
C PHE A 304 1.90 22.72 10.10
N ALA A 305 2.53 22.13 11.12
CA ALA A 305 1.97 20.98 11.82
C ALA A 305 0.60 21.30 12.43
N LYS A 306 0.46 22.44 13.12
CA LYS A 306 -0.83 22.90 13.67
C LYS A 306 -1.88 23.11 12.58
N TRP A 307 -1.50 23.73 11.47
CA TRP A 307 -2.40 23.94 10.35
C TRP A 307 -2.87 22.60 9.76
N ALA A 308 -1.94 21.70 9.49
CA ALA A 308 -2.22 20.40 8.86
C ALA A 308 -3.10 19.50 9.75
N ILE A 309 -2.84 19.46 11.07
CA ILE A 309 -3.66 18.70 12.01
C ILE A 309 -5.08 19.28 12.06
N ARG A 310 -5.21 20.61 12.15
CA ARG A 310 -6.53 21.28 12.12
C ARG A 310 -7.29 20.99 10.83
N HIS A 311 -6.59 21.00 9.68
CA HIS A 311 -7.18 20.64 8.40
C HIS A 311 -7.64 19.17 8.40
N ASN A 312 -6.79 18.24 8.87
CA ASN A 312 -7.08 16.81 8.88
C ASN A 312 -8.24 16.43 9.81
N MET A 313 -8.58 17.24 10.82
CA MET A 313 -9.77 17.03 11.66
C MET A 313 -11.06 16.99 10.85
N LYS A 314 -11.14 17.64 9.68
CA LYS A 314 -12.37 17.71 8.88
C LYS A 314 -12.78 16.34 8.32
N TRP A 315 -11.83 15.58 7.79
CA TRP A 315 -12.10 14.31 7.12
C TRP A 315 -11.24 13.15 7.63
N SER A 316 -10.20 13.40 8.38
CA SER A 316 -9.19 12.41 8.79
C SER A 316 -8.62 11.64 7.58
N ASP A 317 -8.52 12.28 6.42
CA ASP A 317 -8.23 11.63 5.15
C ASP A 317 -6.74 11.59 4.79
N SER A 318 -5.91 12.36 5.48
CA SER A 318 -4.45 12.32 5.33
C SER A 318 -3.81 11.34 6.30
N ASN A 319 -2.83 10.61 5.80
CA ASN A 319 -1.93 9.84 6.64
C ASN A 319 -0.84 10.78 7.19
N LEU A 320 -0.45 10.60 8.44
CA LEU A 320 0.55 11.43 9.10
C LEU A 320 1.84 10.64 9.27
N PHE A 321 2.94 11.21 8.81
CA PHE A 321 4.27 10.64 8.93
C PHE A 321 5.16 11.54 9.78
N THR A 322 5.68 11.01 10.87
CA THR A 322 6.58 11.73 11.79
C THR A 322 7.94 11.05 11.80
N SER A 323 9.00 11.83 11.72
CA SER A 323 10.38 11.33 11.77
C SER A 323 11.27 12.28 12.54
N ASP A 324 12.33 11.77 13.12
CA ASP A 324 13.36 12.56 13.81
C ASP A 324 14.37 13.20 12.85
N SER A 325 14.30 12.84 11.57
CA SER A 325 15.19 13.36 10.53
C SER A 325 14.59 13.27 9.14
N VAL A 326 15.03 14.16 8.26
CA VAL A 326 14.65 14.18 6.83
C VAL A 326 15.19 12.99 6.02
N THR A 327 15.91 12.05 6.65
CA THR A 327 16.48 10.89 5.96
C THR A 327 15.46 9.80 5.66
N SER A 328 14.28 9.85 6.29
CA SER A 328 13.19 8.90 6.10
C SER A 328 11.99 9.60 5.45
N LEU A 329 11.36 8.96 4.49
CA LEU A 329 10.22 9.49 3.75
C LEU A 329 9.19 8.39 3.51
N SER A 330 7.93 8.70 3.73
CA SER A 330 6.81 7.81 3.38
C SER A 330 6.44 7.95 1.92
N ASN A 331 6.35 6.83 1.21
CA ASN A 331 5.82 6.74 -0.14
C ASN A 331 4.72 5.68 -0.20
N CYS A 332 3.69 5.92 -1.00
CA CYS A 332 2.55 5.02 -1.13
C CYS A 332 1.84 4.74 0.21
N CYS A 333 1.24 3.56 0.34
CA CYS A 333 0.48 3.20 1.54
C CYS A 333 1.35 3.01 2.78
N ARG A 334 2.60 2.53 2.62
CA ARG A 334 3.43 2.10 3.77
C ARG A 334 4.93 2.15 3.50
N LEU A 335 5.35 2.28 2.25
CA LEU A 335 6.76 2.23 1.89
C LEU A 335 7.53 3.37 2.55
N LYS A 336 8.46 3.04 3.42
CA LYS A 336 9.48 3.97 3.94
C LYS A 336 10.71 3.91 3.05
N SER A 337 11.29 5.05 2.77
CA SER A 337 12.55 5.16 2.03
C SER A 337 13.58 5.86 2.90
N ASN A 338 14.76 5.28 3.04
CA ASN A 338 15.86 5.92 3.71
C ASN A 338 16.75 6.59 2.66
N ILE A 339 16.77 7.90 2.67
CA ILE A 339 17.53 8.72 1.71
C ILE A 339 19.03 8.42 1.76
N ARG A 340 19.58 8.11 2.95
CA ARG A 340 21.02 7.81 3.12
C ARG A 340 21.40 6.42 2.58
N ASP A 341 20.52 5.44 2.75
CA ASP A 341 20.84 4.05 2.39
C ASP A 341 20.82 3.77 0.90
N LEU A 342 20.24 4.66 0.10
CA LEU A 342 20.15 4.50 -1.35
C LEU A 342 21.45 4.91 -2.08
N GLY A 343 22.50 5.29 -1.36
CA GLY A 343 23.81 5.63 -1.96
C GLY A 343 23.82 6.92 -2.78
N PHE A 344 22.81 7.75 -2.62
CA PHE A 344 22.58 8.94 -3.43
C PHE A 344 23.13 10.23 -2.83
N PHE A 345 24.34 10.16 -2.33
CA PHE A 345 25.14 11.36 -2.13
C PHE A 345 25.92 11.71 -3.41
N SER A 346 25.25 11.95 -4.49
CA SER A 346 25.76 12.91 -5.44
C SER A 346 25.08 14.23 -5.15
N SER A 347 25.85 15.27 -5.13
CA SER A 347 25.60 16.65 -4.77
C SER A 347 24.43 17.37 -5.46
N ILE A 348 23.46 16.65 -5.97
CA ILE A 348 22.27 17.17 -6.63
C ILE A 348 21.09 16.38 -6.09
N GLY A 349 20.34 17.01 -5.17
CA GLY A 349 19.20 16.43 -4.51
C GLY A 349 18.18 15.81 -5.46
N GLY A 350 17.54 14.72 -5.04
CA GLY A 350 16.37 14.26 -5.74
C GLY A 350 16.24 12.79 -6.05
N THR A 351 17.04 11.93 -5.47
CA THR A 351 17.06 10.50 -5.81
C THR A 351 16.18 9.62 -4.92
N ALA A 352 15.77 10.09 -3.73
CA ALA A 352 14.75 9.41 -2.91
C ALA A 352 13.37 9.33 -3.57
N LEU A 353 13.17 10.02 -4.67
CA LEU A 353 11.91 10.06 -5.42
C LEU A 353 11.77 8.93 -6.46
N ARG A 354 12.80 8.08 -6.65
CA ARG A 354 12.82 7.00 -7.67
C ARG A 354 12.94 5.62 -7.04
N VAL A 355 12.24 5.40 -5.94
CA VAL A 355 12.27 4.17 -5.16
C VAL A 355 11.01 3.35 -5.33
N GLY A 356 11.10 2.05 -5.06
CA GLY A 356 9.95 1.17 -5.16
C GLY A 356 10.23 -0.25 -4.70
N SER A 357 9.19 -1.07 -4.73
CA SER A 357 9.25 -2.50 -4.48
C SER A 357 9.09 -3.27 -5.79
N VAL A 358 10.01 -4.19 -6.06
CA VAL A 358 9.92 -5.08 -7.22
C VAL A 358 8.85 -6.13 -7.01
N LYS A 359 8.81 -6.72 -5.80
CA LYS A 359 7.89 -7.79 -5.45
C LYS A 359 7.66 -7.86 -3.95
N VAL A 360 6.45 -8.23 -3.58
CA VAL A 360 6.05 -8.51 -2.19
C VAL A 360 5.62 -9.96 -2.06
N SER A 361 6.12 -10.63 -1.03
CA SER A 361 5.66 -11.94 -0.57
C SER A 361 5.41 -11.88 0.92
N THR A 362 4.37 -12.53 1.41
CA THR A 362 3.95 -12.45 2.82
C THR A 362 4.15 -13.76 3.55
N ILE A 363 4.77 -13.66 4.71
CA ILE A 363 4.93 -14.75 5.66
C ILE A 363 3.74 -14.79 6.61
N ASN A 364 3.08 -15.95 6.71
CA ASN A 364 2.04 -16.21 7.70
C ASN A 364 2.68 -16.56 9.04
N LEU A 365 2.86 -15.56 9.91
CA LEU A 365 3.47 -15.74 11.23
C LEU A 365 2.61 -16.62 12.15
N ALA A 366 1.29 -16.50 12.07
CA ALA A 366 0.37 -17.32 12.85
C ALA A 366 0.51 -18.82 12.54
N ARG A 367 0.68 -19.19 11.26
CA ARG A 367 0.94 -20.57 10.83
C ARG A 367 2.15 -21.14 11.53
N ILE A 368 3.24 -20.39 11.62
CA ILE A 368 4.48 -20.85 12.26
C ILE A 368 4.20 -21.15 13.75
N ALA A 369 3.37 -20.34 14.42
CA ALA A 369 3.00 -20.60 15.82
C ALA A 369 2.20 -21.91 15.98
N TYR A 370 1.27 -22.20 15.08
CA TYR A 370 0.49 -23.44 15.13
C TYR A 370 1.31 -24.69 14.83
N GLU A 371 2.35 -24.58 14.02
CA GLU A 371 3.30 -25.64 13.69
C GLU A 371 4.32 -25.88 14.80
N SER A 372 4.55 -24.90 15.68
CA SER A 372 5.65 -24.89 16.63
C SER A 372 5.29 -25.55 17.97
N LYS A 373 6.29 -26.12 18.62
CA LYS A 373 6.18 -26.72 19.96
C LYS A 373 6.44 -25.68 21.07
N ASP A 374 7.37 -24.78 20.81
CA ASP A 374 7.82 -23.73 21.71
C ASP A 374 8.42 -22.55 20.95
N GLU A 375 8.86 -21.51 21.65
CA GLU A 375 9.47 -20.31 21.04
C GLU A 375 10.73 -20.63 20.22
N GLN A 376 11.57 -21.56 20.68
CA GLN A 376 12.81 -21.88 19.98
C GLN A 376 12.52 -22.60 18.65
N ASP A 377 11.57 -23.53 18.63
CA ASP A 377 11.11 -24.19 17.40
C ASP A 377 10.46 -23.16 16.46
N TYR A 378 9.69 -22.21 17.01
CA TYR A 378 9.11 -21.10 16.23
C TYR A 378 10.20 -20.28 15.51
N LEU A 379 11.22 -19.83 16.23
CA LEU A 379 12.28 -19.00 15.65
C LEU A 379 13.14 -19.75 14.62
N CYS A 380 13.35 -21.06 14.80
CA CYS A 380 14.01 -21.90 13.80
C CYS A 380 13.16 -22.00 12.52
N ARG A 381 11.87 -22.32 12.65
CA ARG A 381 10.95 -22.39 11.50
C ARG A 381 10.79 -21.05 10.81
N LEU A 382 10.72 -19.95 11.57
CA LEU A 382 10.67 -18.60 11.04
C LEU A 382 11.88 -18.29 10.17
N ARG A 383 13.10 -18.58 10.65
CA ARG A 383 14.34 -18.40 9.89
C ARG A 383 14.27 -19.16 8.55
N ASP A 384 13.90 -20.43 8.59
CA ASP A 384 13.83 -21.28 7.40
C ASP A 384 12.76 -20.77 6.40
N ARG A 385 11.62 -20.25 6.92
CA ARG A 385 10.55 -19.65 6.11
C ARG A 385 10.98 -18.33 5.48
N VAL A 386 11.69 -17.47 6.22
CA VAL A 386 12.26 -16.21 5.71
C VAL A 386 13.29 -16.50 4.62
N GLU A 387 14.17 -17.49 4.80
CA GLU A 387 15.16 -17.86 3.79
C GLU A 387 14.49 -18.37 2.50
N LEU A 388 13.44 -19.19 2.61
CA LEU A 388 12.66 -19.65 1.47
C LEU A 388 12.01 -18.48 0.73
N ASP A 389 11.38 -17.57 1.46
CA ASP A 389 10.73 -16.37 0.90
C ASP A 389 11.72 -15.46 0.16
N LEU A 390 12.89 -15.24 0.73
CA LEU A 390 13.99 -14.48 0.10
C LEU A 390 14.45 -15.10 -1.22
N LYS A 391 14.56 -16.43 -1.30
CA LYS A 391 14.90 -17.14 -2.54
C LYS A 391 13.83 -16.96 -3.62
N VAL A 392 12.57 -16.92 -3.23
CA VAL A 392 11.44 -16.65 -4.15
C VAL A 392 11.46 -15.21 -4.66
N LEU A 393 11.61 -14.24 -3.77
CA LEU A 393 11.71 -12.83 -4.11
C LEU A 393 12.89 -12.55 -5.04
N ASP A 394 14.05 -13.16 -4.76
CA ASP A 394 15.26 -13.06 -5.59
C ASP A 394 15.04 -13.70 -6.99
N THR A 395 14.27 -14.77 -7.04
CA THR A 395 13.92 -15.42 -8.33
C THR A 395 12.99 -14.53 -9.16
N VAL A 396 11.97 -13.92 -8.56
CA VAL A 396 11.08 -12.99 -9.29
C VAL A 396 11.86 -11.76 -9.76
N ARG A 397 12.74 -11.21 -8.89
CA ARG A 397 13.63 -10.11 -9.29
C ARG A 397 14.51 -10.47 -10.50
N HIS A 398 15.03 -11.70 -10.54
CA HIS A 398 15.79 -12.19 -11.69
C HIS A 398 14.95 -12.26 -12.98
N ILE A 399 13.68 -12.65 -12.88
CA ILE A 399 12.76 -12.63 -14.02
C ILE A 399 12.57 -11.18 -14.53
N ILE A 400 12.30 -10.25 -13.63
CA ILE A 400 12.14 -8.82 -13.95
C ILE A 400 13.44 -8.24 -14.56
N ALA A 401 14.60 -8.55 -13.97
CA ALA A 401 15.89 -8.08 -14.48
C ALA A 401 16.13 -8.52 -15.94
N ARG A 402 15.88 -9.80 -16.23
CA ARG A 402 15.96 -10.33 -17.59
C ARG A 402 15.00 -9.60 -18.54
N ASP A 403 13.78 -9.32 -18.09
CA ASP A 403 12.78 -8.66 -18.93
C ASP A 403 13.14 -7.18 -19.16
N CYS A 404 13.80 -6.51 -18.20
CA CYS A 404 14.45 -5.20 -18.39
C CYS A 404 15.54 -5.26 -19.46
N GLU A 405 16.47 -6.23 -19.37
CA GLU A 405 17.57 -6.40 -20.35
C GLU A 405 17.07 -6.66 -21.77
N LYS A 406 15.85 -7.14 -21.93
CA LYS A 406 15.21 -7.38 -23.23
C LYS A 406 14.33 -6.22 -23.73
N GLY A 407 14.30 -5.09 -23.02
CA GLY A 407 13.50 -3.92 -23.37
C GLY A 407 11.99 -4.15 -23.27
N LEU A 408 11.55 -5.09 -22.41
CA LEU A 408 10.12 -5.40 -22.23
C LEU A 408 9.44 -4.52 -21.16
N LEU A 409 10.22 -3.72 -20.45
CA LEU A 409 9.74 -2.85 -19.37
C LEU A 409 10.13 -1.39 -19.65
N PRO A 410 9.33 -0.68 -20.44
CA PRO A 410 9.65 0.67 -20.92
C PRO A 410 9.98 1.68 -19.83
N ASN A 411 9.37 1.57 -18.65
CA ASN A 411 9.64 2.45 -17.50
C ASN A 411 11.12 2.42 -17.05
N TYR A 412 11.83 1.30 -17.25
CA TYR A 412 13.27 1.20 -17.01
C TYR A 412 14.07 1.79 -18.19
N ASP A 413 13.66 1.45 -19.42
CA ASP A 413 14.33 1.94 -20.63
C ASP A 413 14.22 3.48 -20.77
N ASP A 414 13.10 4.06 -20.35
CA ASP A 414 12.87 5.50 -20.33
C ASP A 414 13.57 6.19 -19.13
N GLY A 415 14.26 5.42 -18.28
CA GLY A 415 14.99 5.94 -17.13
C GLY A 415 14.10 6.53 -16.05
N LEU A 416 12.81 6.14 -15.98
CA LEU A 416 11.88 6.58 -14.93
C LEU A 416 12.24 5.99 -13.58
N ILE A 417 12.71 4.76 -13.58
CA ILE A 417 13.13 3.99 -12.41
C ILE A 417 14.38 3.18 -12.72
N ASP A 418 15.08 2.79 -11.68
CA ASP A 418 16.26 1.94 -11.76
C ASP A 418 16.08 0.71 -10.86
N LEU A 419 16.34 -0.49 -11.39
CA LEU A 419 16.18 -1.73 -10.65
C LEU A 419 17.10 -1.79 -9.42
N ALA A 420 18.31 -1.22 -9.48
CA ALA A 420 19.25 -1.19 -8.36
C ALA A 420 18.73 -0.41 -7.13
N SER A 421 17.90 0.62 -7.37
CA SER A 421 17.29 1.43 -6.31
C SER A 421 15.98 0.86 -5.76
N GLN A 422 15.60 -0.35 -6.14
CA GLN A 422 14.36 -0.98 -5.73
C GLN A 422 14.58 -2.13 -4.74
N TYR A 423 13.61 -2.28 -3.83
CA TYR A 423 13.61 -3.32 -2.81
C TYR A 423 12.87 -4.57 -3.30
N ASN A 424 13.23 -5.72 -2.76
CA ASN A 424 12.27 -6.80 -2.55
C ASN A 424 11.64 -6.61 -1.18
N THR A 425 10.39 -7.05 -0.97
CA THR A 425 9.68 -6.79 0.27
C THR A 425 9.17 -8.09 0.89
N ILE A 426 9.60 -8.34 2.13
CA ILE A 426 9.00 -9.36 3.00
C ILE A 426 7.80 -8.75 3.67
N GLY A 427 6.61 -9.23 3.33
CA GLY A 427 5.38 -8.90 4.04
C GLY A 427 5.20 -9.77 5.28
N ILE A 428 4.62 -9.22 6.32
CA ILE A 428 4.25 -9.96 7.53
C ILE A 428 2.78 -9.76 7.90
N ILE A 429 2.17 -10.82 8.43
CA ILE A 429 0.81 -10.82 8.97
C ILE A 429 0.71 -11.84 10.10
N GLY A 430 -0.24 -11.65 11.03
CA GLY A 430 -0.53 -12.62 12.07
C GLY A 430 0.31 -12.46 13.34
N VAL A 431 0.82 -11.26 13.63
CA VAL A 431 1.56 -10.99 14.88
C VAL A 431 0.67 -11.19 16.11
N TYR A 432 -0.54 -10.64 16.10
CA TYR A 432 -1.49 -10.80 17.19
C TYR A 432 -1.83 -12.28 17.42
N GLU A 433 -2.16 -12.98 16.37
CA GLU A 433 -2.52 -14.40 16.41
C GLU A 433 -1.36 -15.25 16.93
N THR A 434 -0.12 -14.91 16.57
CA THR A 434 1.09 -15.53 17.13
C THR A 434 1.19 -15.32 18.63
N MET A 435 1.05 -14.08 19.12
CA MET A 435 1.13 -13.77 20.55
C MET A 435 0.02 -14.46 21.33
N LYS A 436 -1.18 -14.52 20.77
CA LYS A 436 -2.31 -15.19 21.40
C LYS A 436 -2.14 -16.71 21.44
N ALA A 437 -1.63 -17.32 20.38
CA ALA A 437 -1.37 -18.76 20.32
C ALA A 437 -0.36 -19.21 21.39
N PHE A 438 0.61 -18.36 21.73
CA PHE A 438 1.56 -18.60 22.84
C PHE A 438 1.02 -18.20 24.21
N GLY A 439 -0.20 -17.62 24.30
CA GLY A 439 -0.78 -17.17 25.57
C GLY A 439 -0.14 -15.91 26.15
N TYR A 440 0.43 -15.05 25.29
CA TYR A 440 1.13 -13.83 25.70
C TYR A 440 0.27 -12.57 25.63
N THR A 441 -0.97 -12.69 25.20
CA THR A 441 -2.00 -11.65 25.34
C THR A 441 -2.84 -11.93 26.58
N LYS A 442 -3.28 -10.87 27.28
CA LYS A 442 -4.18 -10.96 28.44
C LYS A 442 -5.27 -9.91 28.35
N LEU A 443 -6.29 -10.06 29.19
CA LEU A 443 -7.34 -9.07 29.38
C LEU A 443 -7.13 -8.35 30.71
N ASP A 444 -7.36 -7.03 30.72
CA ASP A 444 -7.48 -6.26 31.95
C ASP A 444 -8.87 -6.42 32.61
N GLU A 445 -9.11 -5.71 33.71
CA GLU A 445 -10.38 -5.76 34.44
C GLU A 445 -11.58 -5.24 33.62
N GLU A 446 -11.33 -4.41 32.61
CA GLU A 446 -12.33 -3.85 31.71
C GLU A 446 -12.51 -4.68 30.42
N GLY A 447 -11.76 -5.77 30.29
CA GLY A 447 -11.78 -6.68 29.15
C GLY A 447 -11.00 -6.17 27.96
N ASN A 448 -10.09 -5.19 28.13
CA ASN A 448 -9.20 -4.74 27.08
C ASN A 448 -8.03 -5.72 26.93
N THR A 449 -7.71 -6.07 25.71
CA THR A 449 -6.53 -6.89 25.39
C THR A 449 -5.26 -6.08 25.55
N TYR A 450 -4.25 -6.65 26.17
CA TYR A 450 -2.90 -6.09 26.22
C TYR A 450 -1.83 -7.16 26.02
N TYR A 451 -0.66 -6.74 25.55
CA TYR A 451 0.51 -7.60 25.39
C TYR A 451 1.31 -7.62 26.69
N THR A 452 1.66 -8.82 27.15
CA THR A 452 2.55 -8.98 28.29
C THR A 452 4.00 -8.61 27.92
N SER A 453 4.85 -8.35 28.93
CA SER A 453 6.30 -8.14 28.69
C SER A 453 6.95 -9.29 27.91
N LYS A 454 6.41 -10.51 28.08
CA LYS A 454 6.86 -11.69 27.33
C LYS A 454 6.47 -11.61 25.85
N ALA A 455 5.30 -11.06 25.53
CA ALA A 455 4.91 -10.79 24.15
C ALA A 455 5.84 -9.74 23.49
N ASP A 456 6.18 -8.69 24.23
CA ASP A 456 7.09 -7.65 23.76
C ASP A 456 8.48 -8.23 23.45
N GLU A 457 9.03 -9.03 24.35
CA GLU A 457 10.33 -9.69 24.17
C GLU A 457 10.30 -10.67 23.00
N PHE A 458 9.30 -11.54 22.95
CA PHE A 458 9.17 -12.53 21.89
C PHE A 458 8.94 -11.85 20.52
N GLY A 459 8.15 -10.80 20.48
CA GLY A 459 7.95 -10.01 19.26
C GLY A 459 9.24 -9.40 18.73
N ARG A 460 10.08 -8.80 19.59
CA ARG A 460 11.40 -8.31 19.18
C ARG A 460 12.27 -9.42 18.60
N ARG A 461 12.32 -10.58 19.24
CA ARG A 461 13.09 -11.74 18.73
C ARG A 461 12.60 -12.23 17.38
N ILE A 462 11.28 -12.19 17.11
CA ILE A 462 10.71 -12.50 15.79
C ILE A 462 11.29 -11.54 14.73
N PHE A 463 11.22 -10.25 14.96
CA PHE A 463 11.74 -9.25 14.02
C PHE A 463 13.28 -9.31 13.89
N GLU A 464 13.99 -9.58 14.96
CA GLU A 464 15.44 -9.77 14.93
C GLU A 464 15.84 -10.95 14.04
N VAL A 465 15.16 -12.10 14.15
CA VAL A 465 15.39 -13.27 13.30
C VAL A 465 15.12 -12.95 11.83
N ILE A 466 14.02 -12.23 11.53
CA ILE A 466 13.72 -11.82 10.16
C ILE A 466 14.83 -10.91 9.63
N ASN A 467 15.23 -9.88 10.39
CA ASN A 467 16.29 -8.96 9.98
C ASN A 467 17.65 -9.64 9.81
N MET A 468 18.07 -10.46 10.77
CA MET A 468 19.36 -11.19 10.68
C MET A 468 19.40 -12.11 9.46
N THR A 469 18.35 -12.87 9.20
CA THR A 469 18.27 -13.78 8.05
C THR A 469 18.29 -12.99 6.74
N LYS A 470 17.55 -11.89 6.67
CA LYS A 470 17.52 -10.98 5.53
C LYS A 470 18.90 -10.37 5.26
N GLU A 471 19.54 -9.79 6.26
CA GLU A 471 20.88 -9.16 6.11
C GLU A 471 21.93 -10.19 5.67
N GLN A 472 21.91 -11.39 6.24
CA GLN A 472 22.81 -12.47 5.82
C GLN A 472 22.57 -12.87 4.36
N PHE A 473 21.33 -12.96 3.92
CA PHE A 473 20.98 -13.34 2.55
C PHE A 473 21.43 -12.32 1.50
N ILE A 474 21.41 -11.03 1.84
CA ILE A 474 21.73 -9.95 0.89
C ILE A 474 23.19 -9.47 0.94
N LEU A 475 24.04 -10.08 1.76
CA LEU A 475 25.46 -9.67 1.90
C LEU A 475 26.22 -9.58 0.57
N ASP A 476 25.93 -10.48 -0.36
CA ASP A 476 26.54 -10.58 -1.69
C ASP A 476 25.66 -10.02 -2.81
N LYS A 477 24.55 -9.36 -2.48
CA LYS A 477 23.59 -8.83 -3.43
C LYS A 477 23.78 -7.32 -3.64
N ASN A 478 23.42 -6.85 -4.81
CA ASN A 478 23.43 -5.42 -5.17
C ASN A 478 22.07 -4.73 -4.99
N TYR A 479 21.18 -5.33 -4.18
CA TYR A 479 19.86 -4.78 -3.88
C TYR A 479 19.53 -4.97 -2.40
N LYS A 480 18.50 -4.28 -1.94
CA LYS A 480 18.01 -4.33 -0.56
C LYS A 480 16.68 -5.08 -0.45
N VAL A 481 16.40 -5.54 0.76
CA VAL A 481 15.12 -6.15 1.13
C VAL A 481 14.53 -5.37 2.29
N SER A 482 13.26 -5.01 2.17
CA SER A 482 12.49 -4.36 3.21
C SER A 482 11.53 -5.33 3.91
N ILE A 483 11.10 -4.97 5.12
CA ILE A 483 10.06 -5.67 5.89
C ILE A 483 8.87 -4.73 5.96
N GLU A 484 7.68 -5.22 5.61
CA GLU A 484 6.45 -4.44 5.59
C GLU A 484 5.32 -5.14 6.35
N GLN A 485 4.61 -4.38 7.18
CA GLN A 485 3.31 -4.77 7.69
C GLN A 485 2.30 -4.67 6.56
N ILE A 486 2.01 -5.77 5.88
CA ILE A 486 1.24 -5.75 4.64
C ILE A 486 -0.23 -5.35 4.85
N PRO A 487 -0.89 -4.76 3.83
CA PRO A 487 -2.32 -4.45 3.86
C PRO A 487 -3.23 -5.66 4.11
N GLY A 488 -2.88 -6.81 3.57
CA GLY A 488 -3.60 -8.06 3.77
C GLY A 488 -5.02 -8.07 3.22
N GLU A 489 -5.32 -7.40 2.12
CA GLU A 489 -6.67 -7.28 1.55
C GLU A 489 -7.36 -8.65 1.38
N SER A 490 -7.06 -9.38 0.33
CA SER A 490 -7.57 -10.74 0.11
C SER A 490 -6.75 -11.82 0.82
N ALA A 491 -5.45 -11.56 1.04
CA ALA A 491 -4.55 -12.50 1.70
C ALA A 491 -5.00 -12.85 3.12
N ALA A 492 -5.38 -11.85 3.92
CA ALA A 492 -5.74 -12.02 5.33
C ALA A 492 -6.79 -13.11 5.58
N GLY A 493 -7.87 -13.12 4.79
CA GLY A 493 -8.92 -14.13 4.90
C GLY A 493 -8.48 -15.51 4.40
N LYS A 494 -7.71 -15.57 3.31
CA LYS A 494 -7.23 -16.83 2.73
C LYS A 494 -6.23 -17.54 3.63
N LEU A 495 -5.33 -16.79 4.27
CA LEU A 495 -4.34 -17.33 5.20
C LEU A 495 -5.03 -17.95 6.41
N GLN A 496 -5.97 -17.22 7.04
CA GLN A 496 -6.72 -17.75 8.16
C GLN A 496 -7.55 -18.97 7.79
N LYS A 497 -8.28 -18.93 6.67
CA LYS A 497 -9.10 -20.06 6.21
C LYS A 497 -8.28 -21.32 5.96
N ALA A 498 -7.07 -21.17 5.40
CA ALA A 498 -6.15 -22.30 5.23
C ALA A 498 -5.70 -22.87 6.58
N ASP A 499 -5.44 -21.99 7.57
CA ASP A 499 -5.06 -22.43 8.91
C ASP A 499 -6.23 -23.10 9.66
N GLU A 500 -7.46 -22.66 9.45
CA GLU A 500 -8.67 -23.31 9.98
C GLU A 500 -8.82 -24.75 9.46
N TYR A 501 -8.47 -25.01 8.20
CA TYR A 501 -8.48 -26.37 7.66
C TYR A 501 -7.35 -27.24 8.23
N LEU A 502 -6.15 -26.69 8.42
CA LEU A 502 -4.98 -27.46 8.85
C LEU A 502 -4.86 -27.60 10.36
N PHE A 503 -5.33 -26.61 11.11
CA PHE A 503 -5.18 -26.51 12.55
C PHE A 503 -6.48 -26.11 13.25
N PRO A 504 -7.60 -26.83 13.03
CA PRO A 504 -8.94 -26.42 13.50
C PRO A 504 -9.03 -26.17 15.01
N ASP A 505 -8.19 -26.88 15.79
CA ASP A 505 -8.16 -26.79 17.26
C ASP A 505 -7.17 -25.74 17.80
N LYS A 506 -6.29 -25.18 16.95
CA LYS A 506 -5.24 -24.24 17.39
C LYS A 506 -5.46 -22.82 16.86
N VAL A 507 -6.16 -22.68 15.72
CA VAL A 507 -6.29 -21.39 15.04
C VAL A 507 -7.03 -20.38 15.91
N VAL A 508 -6.50 -19.17 15.99
CA VAL A 508 -7.14 -18.03 16.66
C VAL A 508 -8.28 -17.53 15.78
N LYS A 509 -9.52 -17.57 16.32
CA LYS A 509 -10.78 -17.26 15.60
C LYS A 509 -11.49 -16.03 16.18
N ASP A 510 -10.74 -15.09 16.73
CA ASP A 510 -11.32 -13.87 17.30
C ASP A 510 -11.96 -12.98 16.22
N LEU A 511 -11.43 -13.05 15.01
CA LEU A 511 -11.88 -12.28 13.85
C LEU A 511 -12.03 -13.22 12.64
N PRO A 512 -12.82 -12.84 11.62
CA PRO A 512 -13.05 -13.65 10.41
C PRO A 512 -11.86 -13.65 9.42
N LEU A 513 -10.76 -12.96 9.78
CA LEU A 513 -9.52 -12.87 8.98
C LEU A 513 -8.37 -12.39 9.87
N TYR A 514 -7.13 -12.69 9.48
CA TYR A 514 -5.96 -12.22 10.22
C TYR A 514 -5.82 -10.70 10.16
N GLY A 515 -5.45 -10.12 11.30
CA GLY A 515 -5.26 -8.69 11.42
C GLY A 515 -4.04 -8.19 10.64
N ASN A 516 -4.21 -7.09 9.94
CA ASN A 516 -3.11 -6.35 9.31
C ASN A 516 -2.54 -5.26 10.22
N GLN A 517 -3.03 -5.13 11.44
CA GLN A 517 -2.50 -4.29 12.51
C GLN A 517 -1.84 -5.18 13.56
N PHE A 518 -0.84 -4.70 14.29
CA PHE A 518 -0.19 -5.46 15.36
C PHE A 518 -1.16 -5.84 16.49
N ILE A 519 -2.18 -5.01 16.75
CA ILE A 519 -3.41 -5.39 17.41
C ILE A 519 -4.54 -5.13 16.41
N PRO A 520 -5.26 -6.15 15.93
CA PRO A 520 -6.32 -5.98 14.93
C PRO A 520 -7.41 -5.00 15.35
N LEU A 521 -8.02 -4.31 14.39
CA LEU A 521 -9.00 -3.24 14.68
C LEU A 521 -10.28 -3.71 15.36
N GLY A 522 -10.64 -4.99 15.20
CA GLY A 522 -11.79 -5.61 15.89
C GLY A 522 -11.46 -6.19 17.27
N ILE A 523 -10.23 -6.05 17.74
CA ILE A 523 -9.84 -6.48 19.10
C ILE A 523 -9.94 -5.29 20.05
N LYS A 524 -10.76 -5.46 21.09
CA LYS A 524 -10.91 -4.46 22.16
C LYS A 524 -9.59 -4.26 22.89
N THR A 525 -9.09 -3.03 22.88
CA THR A 525 -7.86 -2.60 23.55
C THR A 525 -7.90 -1.09 23.76
N THR A 526 -7.09 -0.56 24.65
CA THR A 526 -6.99 0.88 24.83
C THR A 526 -6.19 1.53 23.67
N MET A 527 -6.52 2.79 23.35
CA MET A 527 -5.76 3.56 22.36
C MET A 527 -4.27 3.63 22.73
N LYS A 528 -3.95 3.79 24.01
CA LYS A 528 -2.57 3.81 24.51
C LYS A 528 -1.84 2.51 24.22
N GLU A 529 -2.47 1.36 24.48
CA GLU A 529 -1.85 0.05 24.20
C GLU A 529 -1.67 -0.17 22.69
N ARG A 530 -2.66 0.23 21.89
CA ARG A 530 -2.56 0.15 20.42
C ARG A 530 -1.38 0.97 19.89
N ILE A 531 -1.19 2.20 20.37
CA ILE A 531 -0.07 3.08 20.03
C ILE A 531 1.24 2.46 20.53
N ARG A 532 1.30 1.98 21.77
CA ARG A 532 2.50 1.36 22.37
C ARG A 532 2.99 0.18 21.54
N ILE A 533 2.10 -0.74 21.16
CA ILE A 533 2.47 -1.92 20.38
C ILE A 533 2.83 -1.55 18.94
N ALA A 534 2.11 -0.61 18.33
CA ALA A 534 2.46 -0.11 17.00
C ALA A 534 3.86 0.51 17.01
N SER A 535 4.19 1.36 17.99
CA SER A 535 5.50 1.99 18.15
C SER A 535 6.62 0.97 18.41
N LEU A 536 6.33 -0.07 19.20
CA LEU A 536 7.29 -1.13 19.53
C LEU A 536 7.83 -1.84 18.29
N PHE A 537 6.96 -2.10 17.31
CA PHE A 537 7.31 -2.89 16.13
C PHE A 537 7.55 -2.04 14.86
N ASP A 538 7.16 -0.78 14.86
CA ASP A 538 7.31 0.11 13.70
C ASP A 538 8.77 0.24 13.22
N SER A 539 9.71 0.35 14.14
CA SER A 539 11.14 0.50 13.82
C SER A 539 11.74 -0.69 13.08
N TYR A 540 11.18 -1.89 13.23
CA TYR A 540 11.62 -3.10 12.53
C TYR A 540 11.06 -3.18 11.10
N CYS A 541 9.96 -2.48 10.82
CA CYS A 541 9.30 -2.46 9.51
C CYS A 541 9.89 -1.35 8.63
N ASN A 542 11.12 -1.53 8.15
CA ASN A 542 11.79 -0.54 7.31
C ASN A 542 11.17 -0.37 5.92
N GLY A 543 10.31 -1.29 5.47
CA GLY A 543 9.44 -1.15 4.31
C GLY A 543 8.16 -0.38 4.61
N GLY A 544 7.83 -0.22 5.88
CA GLY A 544 6.71 0.56 6.38
C GLY A 544 5.70 -0.25 7.18
N SER A 545 5.09 0.45 8.10
CA SER A 545 3.87 0.06 8.82
C SER A 545 2.99 1.29 8.94
N ILE A 546 1.70 1.13 9.00
CA ILE A 546 0.76 2.22 9.30
C ILE A 546 -0.18 1.79 10.42
N ALA A 547 -0.23 2.57 11.48
CA ALA A 547 -1.20 2.36 12.53
C ALA A 547 -2.52 3.08 12.20
N HIS A 548 -3.62 2.34 12.16
CA HIS A 548 -4.96 2.92 12.07
C HIS A 548 -5.53 3.11 13.47
N LEU A 549 -5.87 4.34 13.79
CA LEU A 549 -6.46 4.74 15.06
C LEU A 549 -7.94 5.07 14.82
N ASN A 550 -8.82 4.11 15.12
CA ASN A 550 -10.24 4.24 14.82
C ASN A 550 -10.92 5.20 15.78
N LEU A 551 -11.58 6.20 15.23
CA LEU A 551 -12.38 7.19 15.95
C LEU A 551 -13.84 7.08 15.53
N ASP A 552 -14.76 7.10 16.49
CA ASP A 552 -16.21 7.06 16.21
C ASP A 552 -16.70 8.33 15.51
N ALA A 553 -16.03 9.46 15.76
CA ALA A 553 -16.24 10.75 15.11
C ALA A 553 -14.90 11.52 15.01
N PRO A 554 -14.79 12.52 14.13
CA PRO A 554 -13.67 13.44 14.13
C PRO A 554 -13.50 14.15 15.48
N PHE A 555 -12.29 14.60 15.79
CA PHE A 555 -12.04 15.43 16.98
C PHE A 555 -12.87 16.71 16.95
N ASN A 556 -13.50 17.05 18.07
CA ASN A 556 -14.24 18.30 18.24
C ASN A 556 -13.34 19.46 18.68
N SER A 557 -12.20 19.16 19.30
CA SER A 557 -11.23 20.15 19.80
C SER A 557 -9.89 19.97 19.08
N PHE A 558 -9.32 21.09 18.67
CA PHE A 558 -7.97 21.11 18.11
C PHE A 558 -6.94 20.67 19.16
N GLU A 559 -7.11 21.08 20.41
CA GLU A 559 -6.20 20.74 21.51
C GLU A 559 -6.13 19.21 21.69
N GLN A 560 -7.28 18.52 21.65
CA GLN A 560 -7.33 17.05 21.74
C GLN A 560 -6.60 16.39 20.56
N ALA A 561 -6.83 16.85 19.32
CA ALA A 561 -6.16 16.35 18.13
C ALA A 561 -4.64 16.61 18.18
N TRP A 562 -4.25 17.79 18.65
CA TRP A 562 -2.86 18.20 18.83
C TRP A 562 -2.14 17.36 19.88
N ASP A 563 -2.73 17.22 21.07
CA ASP A 563 -2.17 16.45 22.18
C ASP A 563 -2.03 14.97 21.80
N MET A 564 -3.04 14.42 21.15
CA MET A 564 -2.98 13.04 20.67
C MET A 564 -1.87 12.84 19.62
N THR A 565 -1.73 13.76 18.68
CA THR A 565 -0.67 13.70 17.65
C THR A 565 0.72 13.82 18.26
N ASN A 566 0.91 14.75 19.21
CA ASN A 566 2.16 14.88 19.97
C ASN A 566 2.46 13.62 20.79
N TYR A 567 1.46 13.06 21.47
CA TYR A 567 1.62 11.81 22.20
C TYR A 567 2.09 10.69 21.28
N ILE A 568 1.44 10.48 20.14
CA ILE A 568 1.81 9.45 19.17
C ILE A 568 3.24 9.65 18.67
N ALA A 569 3.61 10.85 18.26
CA ALA A 569 4.95 11.19 17.81
C ALA A 569 6.00 10.97 18.90
N SER A 570 5.70 11.34 20.16
CA SER A 570 6.57 11.13 21.32
C SER A 570 6.82 9.66 21.66
N GLN A 571 5.89 8.76 21.27
CA GLN A 571 6.08 7.32 21.41
C GLN A 571 6.95 6.71 20.29
N GLY A 572 7.39 7.50 19.31
CA GLY A 572 8.22 7.07 18.18
C GLY A 572 7.44 6.32 17.09
N LEU A 573 6.10 6.39 17.08
CA LEU A 573 5.31 5.86 15.97
C LEU A 573 5.45 6.79 14.76
N THR A 574 6.00 6.25 13.67
CA THR A 574 6.36 7.10 12.52
C THR A 574 5.24 7.28 11.52
N TYR A 575 4.33 6.32 11.33
CA TYR A 575 3.29 6.43 10.32
C TYR A 575 1.94 5.96 10.87
N PHE A 576 0.97 6.86 10.86
CA PHE A 576 -0.36 6.58 11.40
C PHE A 576 -1.44 7.38 10.68
N ALA A 577 -2.68 6.96 10.88
CA ALA A 577 -3.85 7.67 10.40
C ALA A 577 -4.98 7.60 11.44
N PHE A 578 -5.59 8.73 11.73
CA PHE A 578 -6.90 8.74 12.36
C PHE A 578 -7.91 8.21 11.35
N ASN A 579 -8.64 7.16 11.72
CA ASN A 579 -9.55 6.47 10.83
C ASN A 579 -10.97 6.68 11.29
N THR A 580 -11.80 7.30 10.48
CA THR A 580 -13.21 7.56 10.76
C THR A 580 -14.10 6.85 9.75
N LYS A 581 -15.41 6.87 9.98
CA LYS A 581 -16.44 6.44 9.03
C LYS A 581 -17.01 7.67 8.35
N ILE A 582 -16.62 7.93 7.11
CA ILE A 582 -17.23 8.98 6.29
C ILE A 582 -18.43 8.39 5.58
N GLN A 583 -19.62 8.94 5.82
CA GLN A 583 -20.84 8.53 5.13
C GLN A 583 -20.90 9.14 3.73
N ALA A 584 -21.51 8.41 2.78
CA ALA A 584 -21.82 8.92 1.46
C ALA A 584 -23.27 8.58 1.08
N CYS A 585 -23.98 9.54 0.50
CA CYS A 585 -25.31 9.33 -0.05
C CYS A 585 -25.25 8.69 -1.46
N LYS A 586 -26.40 8.38 -2.05
CA LYS A 586 -26.48 7.81 -3.41
C LYS A 586 -25.89 8.74 -4.50
N HIS A 587 -25.78 10.05 -4.23
CA HIS A 587 -25.14 11.01 -5.11
C HIS A 587 -23.63 11.19 -4.84
N ASN A 588 -23.08 10.37 -3.95
CA ASN A 588 -21.67 10.35 -3.58
C ASN A 588 -21.16 11.58 -2.81
N HIS A 589 -22.05 12.39 -2.20
CA HIS A 589 -21.63 13.47 -1.30
C HIS A 589 -21.05 12.85 -0.01
N GLY A 590 -19.88 13.31 0.43
CA GLY A 590 -19.27 12.91 1.70
C GLY A 590 -19.80 13.77 2.86
N PHE A 591 -20.10 13.14 4.00
CA PHE A 591 -20.57 13.83 5.20
C PHE A 591 -20.42 12.95 6.45
N TYR A 592 -20.69 13.54 7.62
CA TYR A 592 -20.85 12.81 8.88
C TYR A 592 -22.30 12.92 9.33
N GLY A 593 -22.91 11.79 9.73
CA GLY A 593 -24.29 11.73 10.20
C GLY A 593 -25.18 10.79 9.38
N SER A 594 -26.48 10.78 9.65
CA SER A 594 -27.44 9.85 9.03
C SER A 594 -28.09 10.37 7.73
N ILE A 595 -28.10 11.69 7.54
CA ILE A 595 -28.76 12.37 6.40
C ILE A 595 -27.76 13.33 5.76
N CYS A 596 -27.67 13.28 4.44
CA CYS A 596 -26.81 14.16 3.65
C CYS A 596 -27.23 15.62 3.77
N PRO A 597 -26.35 16.52 4.22
CA PRO A 597 -26.68 17.95 4.38
C PRO A 597 -26.84 18.68 3.04
N VAL A 598 -26.37 18.08 1.93
CA VAL A 598 -26.43 18.70 0.59
C VAL A 598 -27.74 18.37 -0.13
N CYS A 599 -28.23 17.12 -0.07
CA CYS A 599 -29.37 16.68 -0.87
C CYS A 599 -30.50 16.02 -0.05
N GLY A 600 -30.35 15.87 1.27
CA GLY A 600 -31.37 15.27 2.13
C GLY A 600 -31.51 13.74 2.03
N GLU A 601 -30.69 13.08 1.23
CA GLU A 601 -30.73 11.62 1.06
C GLU A 601 -30.06 10.89 2.24
N PRO A 602 -30.52 9.68 2.58
CA PRO A 602 -29.89 8.86 3.62
C PRO A 602 -28.51 8.34 3.18
N VAL A 603 -27.79 7.76 4.12
CA VAL A 603 -26.52 7.05 3.86
C VAL A 603 -26.75 5.88 2.91
N ALA A 604 -25.96 5.84 1.83
CA ALA A 604 -25.93 4.73 0.88
C ALA A 604 -24.73 3.80 1.10
N THR A 605 -23.61 4.33 1.61
CA THR A 605 -22.42 3.56 1.98
C THR A 605 -21.56 4.36 2.94
N GLU A 606 -20.68 3.67 3.63
CA GLU A 606 -19.61 4.25 4.43
C GLU A 606 -18.28 4.08 3.71
N TYR A 607 -17.38 5.03 3.91
CA TYR A 607 -15.99 4.97 3.50
C TYR A 607 -15.11 4.87 4.73
N THR A 608 -14.21 3.90 4.74
CA THR A 608 -13.19 3.75 5.77
C THR A 608 -11.97 3.03 5.20
N ARG A 609 -10.92 2.84 6.01
CA ARG A 609 -9.67 2.24 5.55
C ARG A 609 -9.62 0.73 5.79
N ILE A 610 -9.19 -0.04 4.79
CA ILE A 610 -8.56 -1.37 4.97
C ILE A 610 -7.05 -1.17 5.09
N VAL A 611 -6.55 -0.31 4.23
CA VAL A 611 -5.15 0.08 4.05
C VAL A 611 -5.03 1.60 4.24
N GLY A 612 -3.97 2.23 3.80
CA GLY A 612 -3.72 3.65 3.97
C GLY A 612 -4.69 4.62 3.27
N PHE A 613 -5.82 4.18 2.71
CA PHE A 613 -6.77 5.02 1.97
C PHE A 613 -8.23 4.60 2.17
N TYR A 614 -9.15 5.54 1.95
CA TYR A 614 -10.59 5.33 2.07
C TYR A 614 -11.15 4.58 0.86
N THR A 615 -11.93 3.53 1.13
CA THR A 615 -12.70 2.80 0.12
C THR A 615 -14.14 2.57 0.60
N PRO A 616 -15.12 2.46 -0.31
CA PRO A 616 -16.51 2.24 0.09
C PRO A 616 -16.71 0.81 0.61
N VAL A 617 -17.22 0.66 1.82
CA VAL A 617 -17.44 -0.64 2.50
C VAL A 617 -18.31 -1.58 1.66
N ARG A 618 -19.25 -1.04 0.88
CA ARG A 618 -20.14 -1.85 0.01
C ARG A 618 -19.38 -2.74 -1.00
N THR A 619 -18.17 -2.34 -1.41
CA THR A 619 -17.36 -3.09 -2.40
C THR A 619 -16.45 -4.15 -1.77
N TRP A 620 -16.40 -4.22 -0.45
CA TRP A 620 -15.56 -5.16 0.26
C TRP A 620 -16.09 -6.59 0.19
N SER A 621 -15.19 -7.57 0.33
CA SER A 621 -15.58 -8.97 0.47
C SER A 621 -16.40 -9.20 1.73
N ARG A 622 -17.18 -10.28 1.72
CA ARG A 622 -18.03 -10.67 2.86
C ARG A 622 -17.24 -10.77 4.17
N ALA A 623 -16.08 -11.41 4.16
CA ALA A 623 -15.25 -11.54 5.36
C ALA A 623 -14.74 -10.18 5.86
N ARG A 624 -14.41 -9.26 4.95
CA ARG A 624 -13.96 -7.92 5.32
C ARG A 624 -15.11 -7.05 5.83
N LYS A 625 -16.33 -7.21 5.32
CA LYS A 625 -17.53 -6.55 5.88
C LYS A 625 -17.80 -7.04 7.30
N GLN A 626 -17.68 -8.36 7.56
CA GLN A 626 -17.81 -8.91 8.91
C GLN A 626 -16.74 -8.37 9.87
N GLU A 627 -15.49 -8.28 9.44
CA GLU A 627 -14.42 -7.66 10.24
C GLU A 627 -14.72 -6.20 10.55
N PHE A 628 -15.25 -5.44 9.58
CA PHE A 628 -15.64 -4.04 9.77
C PHE A 628 -16.72 -3.87 10.86
N GLU A 629 -17.72 -4.75 10.91
CA GLU A 629 -18.77 -4.74 11.93
C GLU A 629 -18.22 -5.02 13.35
N MET A 630 -17.10 -5.72 13.45
CA MET A 630 -16.42 -6.04 14.71
C MET A 630 -15.41 -4.96 15.15
N ARG A 631 -15.16 -3.93 14.32
CA ARG A 631 -14.16 -2.91 14.66
C ARG A 631 -14.55 -2.11 15.87
N GLU A 632 -13.59 -1.90 16.76
CA GLU A 632 -13.69 -1.00 17.90
C GLU A 632 -13.44 0.45 17.44
N TRP A 633 -14.24 1.38 17.95
CA TRP A 633 -14.20 2.80 17.62
C TRP A 633 -14.15 3.62 18.89
N GLU A 634 -13.06 4.35 19.06
CA GLU A 634 -12.83 5.18 20.25
C GLU A 634 -13.64 6.47 20.21
N ASN A 635 -14.30 6.79 21.34
CA ASN A 635 -14.95 8.08 21.50
C ASN A 635 -13.97 9.10 22.14
N VAL A 636 -13.31 9.87 21.27
CA VAL A 636 -12.32 10.86 21.70
C VAL A 636 -12.92 12.20 22.14
N ASN A 637 -14.24 12.33 22.07
CA ASN A 637 -14.96 13.57 22.38
C ASN A 637 -15.73 13.49 23.71
N LYS A 638 -15.47 12.45 24.50
CA LYS A 638 -16.04 12.29 25.86
C LYS A 638 -15.16 12.87 26.93
#